data_44b9987f6e47266961a62c459fe82bfd
#
_entry.id   44b9987f6e47266961a62c459fe82bfd
#
_cell.length_a   1.000
_cell.length_b   1.000
_cell.length_c   1.000
_cell.angle_alpha   90.00
_cell.angle_beta   90.00
_cell.angle_gamma   90.00
#
_symmetry.space_group_name_H-M   'P 1'
#
loop_
_entity.id
_entity.type
_entity.pdbx_description
1 polymer ?
#
loop_
_entity_poly.entity_id
_entity_poly.type
_entity_poly.pdbx_seq_one_letter_code
_entity_poly.pdbx_strand_id
1 'polypeptide(L)'
;IAQPTPIVLDAATPPAKDPESTPIPEAIAGVPGVTDDWWAQVQAMLRNDLYGITAEQTEGKALTYRGYNPDQRFDFTSTDGGVRLTQVTADPKSPPDPGWTLELRTTGYGYEGDVHPLPALVETTADGNRLEFRRAGLTEWYANDERGLEQGFTLDAPPRGEGKTLVLELALDTDLIPTLTGDAEAGAEQAVEFTQSGGNVILLRYSDLSAYDATGRALPAHMALSGCEGSAHLGSCTLALVINAAGAAYPLTIDPLVATPAWTAIGENAYDDFGYSVATAGDVNGDGYDDLVVGAPENDSLRGKTYVYHGSPAGLGESNRVPDWTAAGENAYDYFGRSVATAGDVNGDGYDDLVVGACGYDIFRGKTYVYHGSPAGLGESNRVPDWTAAGENAGDWFGWPVATAGDVNGDGYADLVVSAPENDSHRGKTYVYHGSPTGLGESNRVPDWTATGENAYDYFGYSSVATAGDVNGDGYADLVIGASGNDSDRGKAYVYHGTPAGLGATPAWTAIGENADDYFGHSVATAGDVNGDGYADLVVGVPYYDASRGKAYVYHGTVWGLTPAFDWTAGGENAYDAFGYAISTAGDINADGFADLIVGAYGYDGGRGRAYLFQGSSTGLGAVPTWSALGEGAGDNFARAVGAAGDVNGDGYADVIIGAPYNDTGGTNAG
;
A
#
# COMPACT_ATOMS: atom_id res chain seq x y z
N ILE A 1 21.81 64.62 -7.97
CA ILE A 1 21.57 63.40 -7.17
C ILE A 1 20.44 62.69 -7.89
N ALA A 2 20.79 61.72 -8.71
CA ALA A 2 19.86 60.88 -9.44
C ALA A 2 19.26 59.78 -8.50
N GLN A 3 17.96 59.61 -8.52
CA GLN A 3 17.31 58.47 -7.84
C GLN A 3 17.56 57.16 -8.62
N PRO A 4 17.79 56.05 -7.95
CA PRO A 4 17.96 54.76 -8.66
C PRO A 4 16.59 54.28 -9.13
N THR A 5 16.58 53.81 -10.37
CA THR A 5 15.49 53.10 -11.05
C THR A 5 15.14 51.79 -10.28
N PRO A 6 13.88 51.44 -10.05
CA PRO A 6 13.54 50.18 -9.45
C PRO A 6 13.89 49.02 -10.40
N ILE A 7 14.61 48.06 -9.85
CA ILE A 7 14.86 46.75 -10.50
C ILE A 7 13.50 46.02 -10.50
N VAL A 8 12.98 45.81 -11.70
CA VAL A 8 11.86 44.87 -11.91
C VAL A 8 12.44 43.49 -11.67
N LEU A 9 12.09 42.85 -10.57
CA LEU A 9 12.32 41.43 -10.38
C LEU A 9 11.44 40.70 -11.41
N ASP A 10 12.11 40.01 -12.31
CA ASP A 10 11.52 39.12 -13.28
C ASP A 10 10.66 38.07 -12.57
N ALA A 11 9.56 37.67 -13.21
CA ALA A 11 8.61 36.73 -12.63
C ALA A 11 9.31 35.44 -12.22
N ALA A 12 9.24 35.15 -10.92
CA ALA A 12 9.72 33.91 -10.36
C ALA A 12 9.13 32.72 -11.12
N THR A 13 9.99 31.82 -11.58
CA THR A 13 9.64 30.44 -11.90
C THR A 13 8.76 29.92 -10.76
N PRO A 14 7.58 29.32 -11.02
CA PRO A 14 6.87 28.65 -9.96
C PRO A 14 7.81 27.59 -9.35
N PRO A 15 7.95 27.55 -8.02
CA PRO A 15 8.76 26.51 -7.41
C PRO A 15 8.19 25.16 -7.83
N ALA A 16 9.06 24.19 -8.15
CA ALA A 16 8.72 22.79 -8.04
C ALA A 16 7.98 22.64 -6.70
N LYS A 17 6.85 21.92 -6.70
CA LYS A 17 6.06 21.69 -5.49
C LYS A 17 7.06 21.28 -4.39
N ASP A 18 7.34 22.18 -3.44
CA ASP A 18 8.16 21.82 -2.28
C ASP A 18 7.46 20.60 -1.66
N PRO A 19 8.15 19.50 -1.41
CA PRO A 19 7.60 18.43 -0.57
C PRO A 19 7.18 19.11 0.73
N GLU A 20 5.93 18.92 1.12
CA GLU A 20 5.33 19.56 2.28
C GLU A 20 6.23 19.30 3.48
N SER A 21 6.59 20.36 4.20
CA SER A 21 7.44 20.25 5.38
C SER A 21 6.70 19.42 6.41
N THR A 22 7.24 18.27 6.80
CA THR A 22 6.68 17.49 7.90
C THR A 22 6.52 18.40 9.13
N PRO A 23 5.41 18.28 9.88
CA PRO A 23 5.18 19.11 11.05
C PRO A 23 6.27 18.90 12.10
N ILE A 24 6.55 19.93 12.91
CA ILE A 24 7.50 19.81 14.01
C ILE A 24 7.05 18.70 14.95
N PRO A 25 7.87 17.64 15.18
CA PRO A 25 7.51 16.55 16.08
C PRO A 25 7.09 17.06 17.47
N GLU A 26 6.05 16.48 18.04
CA GLU A 26 5.49 16.90 19.32
C GLU A 26 6.55 16.89 20.46
N ALA A 27 7.51 15.96 20.38
CA ALA A 27 8.64 15.86 21.31
C ALA A 27 9.52 17.12 21.38
N ILE A 28 9.55 17.92 20.32
CA ILE A 28 10.34 19.17 20.24
C ILE A 28 9.47 20.41 20.00
N ALA A 29 8.17 20.23 19.77
CA ALA A 29 7.22 21.31 19.64
C ALA A 29 7.18 22.14 20.94
N GLY A 30 7.33 23.46 20.81
CA GLY A 30 7.37 24.37 21.97
C GLY A 30 8.74 24.56 22.63
N VAL A 31 9.80 23.90 22.16
CA VAL A 31 11.18 24.18 22.59
C VAL A 31 11.58 25.57 22.07
N PRO A 32 12.09 26.49 22.95
CA PRO A 32 12.50 27.82 22.50
C PRO A 32 13.55 27.76 21.38
N GLY A 33 13.24 28.38 20.23
CA GLY A 33 14.09 28.41 19.04
C GLY A 33 13.72 27.39 17.97
N VAL A 34 12.86 26.42 18.24
CA VAL A 34 12.26 25.54 17.25
C VAL A 34 11.10 26.29 16.59
N THR A 35 11.23 26.56 15.31
CA THR A 35 10.21 27.21 14.46
C THR A 35 10.05 26.39 13.19
N ASP A 36 8.96 26.57 12.47
CA ASP A 36 8.74 25.88 11.18
C ASP A 36 9.91 26.11 10.22
N ASP A 37 10.44 27.34 10.13
CA ASP A 37 11.62 27.65 9.31
C ASP A 37 12.89 26.90 9.79
N TRP A 38 13.07 26.74 11.09
CA TRP A 38 14.20 25.99 11.64
C TRP A 38 14.04 24.50 11.35
N TRP A 39 12.83 23.96 11.53
CA TRP A 39 12.54 22.55 11.25
C TRP A 39 12.69 22.24 9.76
N ALA A 40 12.18 23.09 8.88
CA ALA A 40 12.39 22.94 7.44
C ALA A 40 13.89 22.95 7.06
N GLN A 41 14.72 23.77 7.71
CA GLN A 41 16.17 23.76 7.51
C GLN A 41 16.82 22.47 8.03
N VAL A 42 16.36 21.93 9.15
CA VAL A 42 16.85 20.63 9.67
C VAL A 42 16.48 19.50 8.72
N GLN A 43 15.26 19.44 8.25
CA GLN A 43 14.81 18.44 7.27
C GLN A 43 15.61 18.52 5.94
N ALA A 44 15.80 19.76 5.42
CA ALA A 44 16.63 19.94 4.21
C ALA A 44 18.09 19.49 4.43
N MET A 45 18.63 19.71 5.64
CA MET A 45 19.98 19.26 5.97
C MET A 45 20.05 17.73 6.07
N LEU A 46 19.09 17.09 6.75
CA LEU A 46 19.02 15.63 6.84
C LEU A 46 18.82 14.99 5.45
N ARG A 47 17.93 15.55 4.63
CA ARG A 47 17.72 15.07 3.25
C ARG A 47 19.00 15.20 2.43
N ASN A 48 19.74 16.29 2.54
CA ASN A 48 21.02 16.45 1.84
C ASN A 48 22.10 15.49 2.37
N ASP A 49 22.08 15.12 3.63
CA ASP A 49 23.00 14.13 4.20
C ASP A 49 22.68 12.71 3.71
N LEU A 50 21.39 12.36 3.54
CA LEU A 50 20.92 11.04 3.12
C LEU A 50 20.96 10.87 1.57
N TYR A 51 20.47 11.87 0.83
CA TYR A 51 20.25 11.76 -0.62
C TYR A 51 21.16 12.68 -1.45
N GLY A 52 22.13 13.35 -0.81
CA GLY A 52 22.96 14.36 -1.43
C GLY A 52 23.79 13.82 -2.62
N ILE A 53 23.93 14.67 -3.63
CA ILE A 53 24.69 14.37 -4.83
C ILE A 53 26.05 15.08 -4.74
N THR A 54 27.13 14.31 -4.82
CA THR A 54 28.50 14.79 -4.68
C THR A 54 29.26 14.77 -5.99
N ALA A 55 30.10 15.79 -6.20
CA ALA A 55 30.98 15.84 -7.34
C ALA A 55 32.26 15.03 -7.08
N GLU A 56 32.58 14.09 -7.96
CA GLU A 56 33.82 13.30 -7.91
C GLU A 56 34.72 13.65 -9.09
N GLN A 57 35.95 14.00 -8.81
CA GLN A 57 36.98 14.26 -9.84
C GLN A 57 38.16 13.33 -9.65
N THR A 58 38.34 12.41 -10.58
CA THR A 58 39.55 11.60 -10.67
C THR A 58 40.55 12.24 -11.60
N GLU A 59 41.82 12.26 -11.23
CA GLU A 59 42.90 12.89 -12.01
C GLU A 59 42.92 12.36 -13.45
N GLY A 60 42.76 13.30 -14.41
CA GLY A 60 42.74 13.00 -15.85
C GLY A 60 41.39 12.52 -16.41
N LYS A 61 40.29 12.51 -15.61
CA LYS A 61 38.93 12.20 -16.07
C LYS A 61 38.03 13.43 -16.00
N ALA A 62 36.93 13.38 -16.73
CA ALA A 62 35.85 14.38 -16.60
C ALA A 62 35.26 14.37 -15.19
N LEU A 63 34.71 15.51 -14.77
CA LEU A 63 33.96 15.61 -13.53
C LEU A 63 32.70 14.72 -13.63
N THR A 64 32.48 13.87 -12.64
CA THR A 64 31.26 13.02 -12.50
C THR A 64 30.55 13.37 -11.22
N TYR A 65 29.25 13.13 -11.18
CA TYR A 65 28.42 13.32 -9.99
C TYR A 65 27.88 11.97 -9.56
N ARG A 66 27.88 11.72 -8.26
CA ARG A 66 27.43 10.46 -7.66
C ARG A 66 26.47 10.74 -6.52
N GLY A 67 25.43 9.95 -6.44
CA GLY A 67 24.49 9.89 -5.33
C GLY A 67 24.21 8.44 -4.97
N TYR A 68 23.70 8.24 -3.75
CA TYR A 68 23.19 6.98 -3.24
C TYR A 68 21.75 7.19 -2.80
N ASN A 69 20.88 6.24 -3.09
CA ASN A 69 19.52 6.22 -2.54
C ASN A 69 19.43 5.10 -1.52
N PRO A 70 19.36 5.40 -0.20
CA PRO A 70 19.33 4.39 0.83
C PRO A 70 18.02 3.59 0.83
N ASP A 71 16.88 4.22 0.57
CA ASP A 71 15.57 3.57 0.60
C ASP A 71 15.36 2.65 -0.60
N GLN A 72 15.85 3.07 -1.75
CA GLN A 72 15.76 2.32 -3.00
C GLN A 72 16.99 1.43 -3.27
N ARG A 73 18.00 1.48 -2.41
CA ARG A 73 19.24 0.67 -2.43
C ARG A 73 19.96 0.63 -3.77
N PHE A 74 20.10 1.77 -4.42
CA PHE A 74 20.94 1.92 -5.62
C PHE A 74 21.90 3.09 -5.53
N ASP A 75 23.08 2.92 -6.11
CA ASP A 75 23.97 4.02 -6.47
C ASP A 75 23.60 4.55 -7.84
N PHE A 76 23.74 5.86 -8.05
CA PHE A 76 23.74 6.40 -9.41
C PHE A 76 24.96 7.29 -9.66
N THR A 77 25.37 7.32 -10.93
CA THR A 77 26.51 8.13 -11.38
C THR A 77 26.16 8.83 -12.69
N SER A 78 26.49 10.13 -12.79
CA SER A 78 26.30 10.87 -14.05
C SER A 78 27.19 10.30 -15.15
N THR A 79 26.64 10.20 -16.36
CA THR A 79 27.35 9.80 -17.58
C THR A 79 27.41 10.97 -18.57
N ASP A 80 27.91 10.74 -19.78
CA ASP A 80 27.91 11.73 -20.86
C ASP A 80 26.47 11.95 -21.39
N GLY A 81 25.65 12.70 -20.60
CA GLY A 81 24.30 13.10 -21.00
C GLY A 81 23.17 12.25 -20.43
N GLY A 82 23.36 11.60 -19.27
CA GLY A 82 22.36 10.85 -18.53
C GLY A 82 22.89 10.34 -17.20
N VAL A 83 22.24 9.34 -16.63
CA VAL A 83 22.64 8.70 -15.38
C VAL A 83 22.68 7.19 -15.54
N ARG A 84 23.58 6.55 -14.80
CA ARG A 84 23.63 5.09 -14.63
C ARG A 84 23.32 4.75 -13.20
N LEU A 85 22.31 3.91 -13.00
CA LEU A 85 21.93 3.31 -11.73
C LEU A 85 22.56 1.93 -11.61
N THR A 86 22.92 1.53 -10.39
CA THR A 86 23.50 0.21 -10.09
C THR A 86 22.99 -0.25 -8.73
N GLN A 87 22.48 -1.46 -8.64
CA GLN A 87 22.00 -2.01 -7.38
C GLN A 87 23.14 -2.12 -6.35
N VAL A 88 22.85 -1.73 -5.11
CA VAL A 88 23.74 -1.94 -3.97
C VAL A 88 23.33 -3.21 -3.23
N THR A 89 24.14 -4.26 -3.32
CA THR A 89 23.94 -5.51 -2.59
C THR A 89 24.58 -5.39 -1.19
N ALA A 90 23.79 -5.57 -0.15
CA ALA A 90 24.13 -5.23 1.24
C ALA A 90 24.95 -6.29 2.00
N ASP A 91 25.68 -7.21 1.35
CA ASP A 91 26.56 -8.14 2.08
C ASP A 91 28.04 -7.85 1.83
N PRO A 92 28.76 -7.23 2.81
CA PRO A 92 30.21 -7.04 2.73
C PRO A 92 31.00 -8.36 2.71
N LYS A 93 30.35 -9.50 2.92
CA LYS A 93 30.99 -10.84 3.00
C LYS A 93 30.70 -11.72 1.79
N SER A 94 29.75 -11.36 0.94
CA SER A 94 29.54 -12.01 -0.35
C SER A 94 30.46 -11.39 -1.40
N PRO A 95 31.00 -12.17 -2.36
CA PRO A 95 31.65 -11.58 -3.50
C PRO A 95 30.63 -10.65 -4.18
N PRO A 96 31.05 -9.46 -4.71
CA PRO A 96 30.12 -8.56 -5.36
C PRO A 96 29.49 -9.31 -6.55
N ASP A 97 28.27 -9.76 -6.34
CA ASP A 97 27.39 -10.13 -7.44
C ASP A 97 27.10 -8.80 -8.13
N PRO A 98 27.42 -8.62 -9.42
CA PRO A 98 27.06 -7.42 -10.11
C PRO A 98 25.54 -7.40 -10.15
N GLY A 99 24.92 -6.65 -9.22
CA GLY A 99 23.50 -6.38 -9.24
C GLY A 99 23.13 -5.77 -10.59
N TRP A 100 21.84 -5.59 -10.82
CA TRP A 100 21.37 -4.98 -12.07
C TRP A 100 21.98 -3.59 -12.31
N THR A 101 22.06 -3.22 -13.60
CA THR A 101 22.44 -1.88 -14.04
C THR A 101 21.38 -1.31 -14.98
N LEU A 102 21.14 -0.01 -14.90
CA LEU A 102 20.30 0.74 -15.83
C LEU A 102 20.95 2.07 -16.14
N GLU A 103 21.25 2.33 -17.42
CA GLU A 103 21.64 3.66 -17.88
C GLU A 103 20.49 4.30 -18.66
N LEU A 104 20.05 5.45 -18.18
CA LEU A 104 19.07 6.33 -18.80
C LEU A 104 19.81 7.47 -19.49
N ARG A 105 19.63 7.63 -20.81
CA ARG A 105 20.27 8.70 -21.57
C ARG A 105 19.30 9.30 -22.57
N THR A 106 18.98 10.56 -22.39
CA THR A 106 18.18 11.31 -23.36
C THR A 106 18.94 11.48 -24.67
N THR A 107 18.35 11.11 -25.77
CA THR A 107 19.00 11.11 -27.12
C THR A 107 18.44 12.16 -28.03
N GLY A 108 17.20 12.55 -27.89
CA GLY A 108 16.55 13.53 -28.75
C GLY A 108 15.25 14.08 -28.20
N TYR A 109 14.81 15.21 -28.75
CA TYR A 109 13.49 15.76 -28.49
C TYR A 109 12.96 16.53 -29.70
N GLY A 110 11.67 16.65 -29.83
CA GLY A 110 11.04 17.32 -30.96
C GLY A 110 9.56 17.03 -31.03
N TYR A 111 8.96 17.30 -32.18
CA TYR A 111 7.58 16.88 -32.46
C TYR A 111 7.57 15.47 -33.05
N GLU A 112 6.47 14.76 -32.87
CA GLU A 112 6.25 13.42 -33.42
C GLU A 112 6.54 13.41 -34.94
N GLY A 113 7.45 12.49 -35.35
CA GLY A 113 7.95 12.41 -36.71
C GLY A 113 9.07 13.41 -37.09
N ASP A 114 9.43 14.32 -36.19
CA ASP A 114 10.49 15.31 -36.38
C ASP A 114 11.35 15.49 -35.12
N VAL A 115 11.85 14.38 -34.57
CA VAL A 115 12.74 14.37 -33.40
C VAL A 115 14.15 14.66 -33.79
N HIS A 116 14.80 15.56 -33.09
CA HIS A 116 16.17 16.01 -33.33
C HIS A 116 17.12 15.60 -32.21
N PRO A 117 18.42 15.38 -32.50
CA PRO A 117 19.41 15.17 -31.45
C PRO A 117 19.47 16.34 -30.47
N LEU A 118 19.82 16.06 -29.23
CA LEU A 118 19.92 17.05 -28.17
C LEU A 118 20.94 18.16 -28.54
N PRO A 119 20.69 19.42 -28.15
CA PRO A 119 21.69 20.47 -28.16
C PRO A 119 22.92 20.08 -27.32
N ALA A 120 24.08 20.67 -27.65
CA ALA A 120 25.27 20.43 -26.86
C ALA A 120 25.05 20.80 -25.37
N LEU A 121 25.63 19.99 -24.50
CA LEU A 121 25.62 20.24 -23.04
C LEU A 121 26.36 21.56 -22.77
N VAL A 122 25.74 22.47 -22.04
CA VAL A 122 26.32 23.78 -21.68
C VAL A 122 26.95 23.68 -20.29
N GLU A 123 26.24 23.05 -19.34
CA GLU A 123 26.65 22.97 -17.95
C GLU A 123 26.07 21.74 -17.30
N THR A 124 26.80 21.17 -16.33
CA THR A 124 26.24 20.16 -15.38
C THR A 124 26.50 20.67 -13.98
N THR A 125 25.46 20.75 -13.16
CA THR A 125 25.53 21.24 -11.78
C THR A 125 24.81 20.27 -10.85
N ALA A 126 25.28 20.18 -9.60
CA ALA A 126 24.56 19.51 -8.52
C ALA A 126 24.44 20.47 -7.34
N ASP A 127 23.27 20.49 -6.72
CA ASP A 127 22.98 21.28 -5.52
C ASP A 127 22.05 20.43 -4.61
N GLY A 128 22.54 20.12 -3.42
CA GLY A 128 21.85 19.22 -2.50
C GLY A 128 21.61 17.84 -3.11
N ASN A 129 20.36 17.43 -3.22
CA ASN A 129 19.92 16.17 -3.81
C ASN A 129 19.54 16.26 -5.30
N ARG A 130 19.84 17.40 -5.97
CA ARG A 130 19.46 17.66 -7.37
C ARG A 130 20.66 17.77 -8.29
N LEU A 131 20.61 17.10 -9.44
CA LEU A 131 21.58 17.15 -10.54
C LEU A 131 20.91 17.73 -11.78
N GLU A 132 21.54 18.68 -12.46
CA GLU A 132 21.00 19.29 -13.67
C GLU A 132 21.99 19.22 -14.85
N PHE A 133 21.48 18.85 -16.02
CA PHE A 133 22.14 18.91 -17.32
C PHE A 133 21.50 20.01 -18.15
N ARG A 134 22.14 21.17 -18.25
CA ARG A 134 21.61 22.34 -18.95
C ARG A 134 22.07 22.38 -20.41
N ARG A 135 21.12 22.49 -21.31
CA ARG A 135 21.27 22.63 -22.73
C ARG A 135 20.51 23.87 -23.23
N ALA A 136 20.73 24.31 -24.48
CA ALA A 136 19.95 25.41 -25.04
C ALA A 136 18.48 25.06 -25.20
N GLY A 137 17.62 25.64 -24.36
CA GLY A 137 16.16 25.45 -24.37
C GLY A 137 15.65 24.16 -23.72
N LEU A 138 16.52 23.36 -23.11
CA LEU A 138 16.15 22.13 -22.40
C LEU A 138 17.07 21.94 -21.18
N THR A 139 16.48 21.82 -20.02
CA THR A 139 17.15 21.35 -18.80
C THR A 139 16.61 19.97 -18.47
N GLU A 140 17.49 18.97 -18.42
CA GLU A 140 17.21 17.66 -17.85
C GLU A 140 17.75 17.66 -16.43
N TRP A 141 16.94 17.19 -15.47
CA TRP A 141 17.32 17.20 -14.09
C TRP A 141 16.94 15.89 -13.40
N TYR A 142 17.63 15.57 -12.31
CA TYR A 142 17.39 14.42 -11.46
C TYR A 142 17.32 14.89 -10.02
N ALA A 143 16.31 14.46 -9.26
CA ALA A 143 16.20 14.66 -7.84
C ALA A 143 16.20 13.30 -7.14
N ASN A 144 17.06 13.14 -6.14
CA ASN A 144 17.19 11.92 -5.37
C ASN A 144 16.48 12.13 -4.04
N ASP A 145 15.43 11.36 -3.75
CA ASP A 145 14.67 11.44 -2.52
C ASP A 145 14.16 10.06 -2.08
N GLU A 146 13.39 9.99 -1.00
CA GLU A 146 12.80 8.78 -0.45
C GLU A 146 11.98 7.96 -1.46
N ARG A 147 11.31 8.61 -2.41
CA ARG A 147 10.52 7.95 -3.47
C ARG A 147 11.38 7.28 -4.53
N GLY A 148 12.62 7.73 -4.71
CA GLY A 148 13.51 7.22 -5.74
C GLY A 148 14.39 8.27 -6.42
N LEU A 149 14.69 8.06 -7.67
CA LEU A 149 15.37 9.03 -8.52
C LEU A 149 14.38 9.61 -9.54
N GLU A 150 13.82 10.76 -9.21
CA GLU A 150 12.96 11.54 -10.10
C GLU A 150 13.79 12.07 -11.27
N GLN A 151 13.38 11.82 -12.50
CA GLN A 151 13.96 12.42 -13.69
C GLN A 151 12.99 13.46 -14.23
N GLY A 152 13.45 14.67 -14.49
CA GLY A 152 12.57 15.68 -15.03
C GLY A 152 13.18 16.45 -16.19
N PHE A 153 12.30 17.07 -16.96
CA PHE A 153 12.68 17.90 -18.10
C PHE A 153 11.94 19.24 -18.02
N THR A 154 12.70 20.31 -18.17
CA THR A 154 12.13 21.66 -18.33
C THR A 154 12.46 22.15 -19.74
N LEU A 155 11.41 22.40 -20.53
CA LEU A 155 11.53 22.97 -21.86
C LEU A 155 11.16 24.46 -21.82
N ASP A 156 12.13 25.34 -22.03
CA ASP A 156 11.92 26.80 -21.96
C ASP A 156 11.07 27.35 -23.10
N ALA A 157 11.09 26.68 -24.25
CA ALA A 157 10.39 27.10 -25.46
C ALA A 157 10.02 25.90 -26.34
N PRO A 158 9.04 26.05 -27.26
CA PRO A 158 8.72 25.01 -28.24
C PRO A 158 9.96 24.52 -29.00
N PRO A 159 10.09 23.21 -29.25
CA PRO A 159 11.16 22.70 -30.10
C PRO A 159 11.02 23.21 -31.54
N ARG A 160 12.05 23.01 -32.34
CA ARG A 160 12.01 23.34 -33.77
C ARG A 160 10.98 22.48 -34.48
N GLY A 161 10.35 23.03 -35.50
CA GLY A 161 9.31 22.36 -36.29
C GLY A 161 7.91 22.81 -35.93
N GLU A 162 6.92 22.12 -36.46
CA GLU A 162 5.49 22.37 -36.20
C GLU A 162 4.83 21.04 -35.77
N GLY A 163 4.12 21.04 -34.64
CA GLY A 163 3.45 19.85 -34.12
C GLY A 163 2.60 20.16 -32.89
N LYS A 164 1.88 19.16 -32.44
CA LYS A 164 1.09 19.21 -31.19
C LYS A 164 1.56 18.18 -30.18
N THR A 165 2.14 17.10 -30.67
CA THR A 165 2.66 16.00 -29.87
C THR A 165 4.16 16.18 -29.73
N LEU A 166 4.61 16.43 -28.51
CA LEU A 166 6.04 16.50 -28.15
C LEU A 166 6.53 15.10 -27.82
N VAL A 167 7.74 14.77 -28.24
CA VAL A 167 8.40 13.49 -27.95
C VAL A 167 9.80 13.77 -27.40
N LEU A 168 10.12 13.13 -26.26
CA LEU A 168 11.49 12.99 -25.75
C LEU A 168 11.89 11.52 -25.89
N GLU A 169 13.05 11.25 -26.47
CA GLU A 169 13.59 9.90 -26.64
C GLU A 169 14.74 9.63 -25.68
N LEU A 170 14.64 8.52 -24.93
CA LEU A 170 15.64 8.03 -24.02
C LEU A 170 16.16 6.67 -24.50
N ALA A 171 17.48 6.54 -24.61
CA ALA A 171 18.11 5.24 -24.80
C ALA A 171 18.23 4.55 -23.43
N LEU A 172 17.81 3.29 -23.36
CA LEU A 172 17.95 2.42 -22.22
C LEU A 172 19.09 1.44 -22.47
N ASP A 173 20.11 1.43 -21.61
CA ASP A 173 21.19 0.43 -21.62
C ASP A 173 21.16 -0.31 -20.27
N THR A 174 20.71 -1.56 -20.27
CA THR A 174 20.45 -2.34 -19.06
C THR A 174 20.65 -3.83 -19.31
N ASP A 175 20.96 -4.57 -18.26
CA ASP A 175 20.95 -6.03 -18.20
C ASP A 175 19.58 -6.59 -17.78
N LEU A 176 18.61 -5.72 -17.47
CA LEU A 176 17.23 -6.07 -17.19
C LEU A 176 16.37 -6.10 -18.47
N ILE A 177 15.19 -6.69 -18.36
CA ILE A 177 14.18 -6.74 -19.42
C ILE A 177 13.14 -5.63 -19.15
N PRO A 178 13.09 -4.55 -19.96
CA PRO A 178 12.05 -3.54 -19.82
C PRO A 178 10.76 -3.99 -20.49
N THR A 179 9.65 -3.81 -19.81
CA THR A 179 8.29 -4.10 -20.29
C THR A 179 7.39 -2.90 -20.00
N LEU A 180 6.69 -2.40 -21.00
CA LEU A 180 5.70 -1.34 -20.81
C LEU A 180 4.39 -1.95 -20.35
N THR A 181 3.89 -1.49 -19.21
CA THR A 181 2.61 -1.89 -18.61
C THR A 181 1.65 -0.71 -18.56
N GLY A 182 0.35 -0.99 -18.41
CA GLY A 182 -0.70 0.02 -18.46
C GLY A 182 -1.09 0.44 -19.88
N ASP A 183 -2.26 1.01 -20.04
CA ASP A 183 -2.82 1.49 -21.31
C ASP A 183 -3.32 2.94 -21.17
N ALA A 184 -2.56 3.88 -21.71
CA ALA A 184 -2.89 5.30 -21.67
C ALA A 184 -4.22 5.63 -22.39
N GLU A 185 -4.61 4.86 -23.42
CA GLU A 185 -5.89 5.08 -24.11
C GLU A 185 -7.08 4.63 -23.26
N ALA A 186 -6.86 3.63 -22.40
CA ALA A 186 -7.83 3.16 -21.41
C ALA A 186 -7.81 3.98 -20.11
N GLY A 187 -6.92 4.97 -19.99
CA GLY A 187 -6.78 5.79 -18.76
C GLY A 187 -6.02 5.10 -17.65
N ALA A 188 -5.37 3.95 -17.92
CA ALA A 188 -4.52 3.26 -16.96
C ALA A 188 -3.15 3.93 -16.89
N GLU A 189 -2.63 4.06 -15.69
CA GLU A 189 -1.27 4.54 -15.44
C GLU A 189 -0.25 3.63 -16.13
N GLN A 190 0.71 4.23 -16.81
CA GLN A 190 1.76 3.49 -17.52
C GLN A 190 3.05 3.45 -16.70
N ALA A 191 3.70 2.29 -16.72
CA ALA A 191 5.05 2.14 -16.20
C ALA A 191 5.91 1.32 -17.15
N VAL A 192 7.22 1.57 -17.15
CA VAL A 192 8.20 0.61 -17.68
C VAL A 192 8.77 -0.17 -16.51
N GLU A 193 8.46 -1.45 -16.47
CA GLU A 193 8.92 -2.38 -15.44
C GLU A 193 10.16 -3.11 -15.93
N PHE A 194 11.17 -3.21 -15.05
CA PHE A 194 12.44 -3.86 -15.38
C PHE A 194 12.58 -5.14 -14.55
N THR A 195 12.65 -6.28 -15.24
CA THR A 195 12.77 -7.60 -14.64
C THR A 195 14.09 -8.28 -15.01
N GLN A 196 14.51 -9.28 -14.23
CA GLN A 196 15.68 -10.09 -14.54
C GLN A 196 15.35 -11.12 -15.64
N SER A 197 16.34 -11.47 -16.49
CA SER A 197 16.15 -12.51 -17.51
C SER A 197 15.77 -13.86 -16.89
N GLY A 198 14.58 -14.33 -17.21
CA GLY A 198 14.04 -15.60 -16.69
C GLY A 198 13.34 -15.47 -15.32
N GLY A 199 13.18 -14.24 -14.79
CA GLY A 199 12.44 -13.91 -13.58
C GLY A 199 11.29 -12.96 -13.89
N ASN A 200 10.25 -12.99 -13.08
CA ASN A 200 9.11 -12.04 -13.16
C ASN A 200 9.16 -10.98 -12.04
N VAL A 201 10.21 -10.98 -11.23
CA VAL A 201 10.35 -9.99 -10.15
C VAL A 201 10.71 -8.63 -10.74
N ILE A 202 9.88 -7.63 -10.47
CA ILE A 202 10.15 -6.25 -10.85
C ILE A 202 11.26 -5.71 -9.93
N LEU A 203 12.37 -5.30 -10.52
CA LEU A 203 13.53 -4.79 -9.82
C LEU A 203 13.60 -3.26 -9.84
N LEU A 204 13.05 -2.64 -10.89
CA LEU A 204 12.92 -1.20 -11.03
C LEU A 204 11.62 -0.88 -11.76
N ARG A 205 11.09 0.29 -11.48
CA ARG A 205 9.93 0.88 -12.15
C ARG A 205 10.27 2.30 -12.62
N TYR A 206 9.88 2.63 -13.82
CA TYR A 206 9.89 4.00 -14.35
C TYR A 206 8.45 4.39 -14.61
N SER A 207 7.87 5.21 -13.75
CA SER A 207 6.43 5.47 -13.66
C SER A 207 6.13 6.94 -13.43
N ASP A 208 4.93 7.26 -13.03
CA ASP A 208 4.47 8.58 -12.55
C ASP A 208 4.69 9.72 -13.56
N LEU A 209 4.65 9.39 -14.88
CA LEU A 209 4.84 10.38 -15.92
C LEU A 209 3.75 11.45 -15.86
N SER A 210 4.14 12.63 -15.40
CA SER A 210 3.31 13.81 -15.40
C SER A 210 3.89 14.90 -16.29
N ALA A 211 3.03 15.78 -16.82
CA ALA A 211 3.47 16.91 -17.63
C ALA A 211 2.57 18.12 -17.36
N TYR A 212 3.19 19.29 -17.19
CA TYR A 212 2.49 20.54 -16.87
C TYR A 212 3.01 21.69 -17.73
N ASP A 213 2.15 22.63 -18.08
CA ASP A 213 2.55 23.87 -18.71
C ASP A 213 2.79 24.99 -17.67
N ALA A 214 3.33 26.14 -18.10
CA ALA A 214 3.67 27.27 -17.25
C ALA A 214 2.47 27.85 -16.45
N THR A 215 1.24 27.47 -16.76
CA THR A 215 0.02 27.86 -16.02
C THR A 215 -0.38 26.85 -14.97
N GLY A 216 0.36 25.73 -14.84
CA GLY A 216 0.00 24.60 -13.99
C GLY A 216 -1.04 23.67 -14.60
N ARG A 217 -1.38 23.84 -15.87
CA ARG A 217 -2.32 22.95 -16.57
C ARG A 217 -1.67 21.62 -16.87
N ALA A 218 -2.27 20.51 -16.40
CA ALA A 218 -1.83 19.16 -16.76
C ALA A 218 -1.99 18.92 -18.27
N LEU A 219 -1.00 18.28 -18.86
CA LEU A 219 -0.96 17.90 -20.28
C LEU A 219 -1.05 16.38 -20.38
N PRO A 220 -1.93 15.83 -21.25
CA PRO A 220 -1.95 14.38 -21.48
C PRO A 220 -0.58 13.88 -21.93
N ALA A 221 -0.07 12.89 -21.22
CA ALA A 221 1.24 12.27 -21.48
C ALA A 221 1.14 10.75 -21.45
N HIS A 222 2.00 10.07 -22.19
CA HIS A 222 2.11 8.61 -22.15
C HIS A 222 3.52 8.17 -22.54
N MET A 223 3.84 6.90 -22.21
CA MET A 223 5.10 6.25 -22.56
C MET A 223 4.92 5.34 -23.77
N ALA A 224 5.99 5.19 -24.57
CA ALA A 224 6.06 4.19 -25.63
C ALA A 224 7.45 3.53 -25.63
N LEU A 225 7.49 2.21 -25.69
CA LEU A 225 8.72 1.43 -25.66
C LEU A 225 8.95 0.77 -27.02
N SER A 226 10.17 0.82 -27.56
CA SER A 226 10.50 0.27 -28.87
C SER A 226 11.92 -0.29 -28.92
N GLY A 227 12.12 -1.32 -29.77
CA GLY A 227 13.43 -1.91 -29.98
C GLY A 227 13.95 -2.79 -28.84
N CYS A 228 13.10 -3.16 -27.86
CA CYS A 228 13.45 -3.91 -26.66
C CYS A 228 13.27 -5.42 -26.79
N GLU A 229 12.95 -5.95 -27.98
CA GLU A 229 12.65 -7.38 -28.17
C GLU A 229 13.94 -8.24 -28.19
N GLY A 230 14.06 -9.13 -27.23
CA GLY A 230 14.69 -10.46 -27.41
C GLY A 230 16.16 -10.65 -27.10
N SER A 231 16.91 -9.87 -26.28
CA SER A 231 18.19 -10.36 -25.73
C SER A 231 18.79 -9.47 -24.61
N ALA A 232 19.51 -10.11 -23.72
CA ALA A 232 20.22 -9.55 -22.56
C ALA A 232 21.51 -8.74 -22.92
N HIS A 233 21.49 -7.91 -23.94
CA HIS A 233 22.45 -6.83 -24.24
C HIS A 233 21.80 -5.91 -25.28
N LEU A 234 20.98 -4.96 -24.79
CA LEU A 234 20.08 -4.17 -25.63
C LEU A 234 20.73 -2.80 -25.96
N GLY A 235 21.59 -2.75 -26.93
CA GLY A 235 22.08 -1.49 -27.48
C GLY A 235 21.07 -0.70 -28.34
N SER A 236 19.75 -1.02 -28.26
CA SER A 236 18.74 -0.41 -29.14
C SER A 236 17.37 -0.18 -28.49
N CYS A 237 17.20 -0.36 -27.19
CA CYS A 237 15.94 -0.09 -26.51
C CYS A 237 15.73 1.41 -26.33
N THR A 238 14.58 1.90 -26.78
CA THR A 238 14.22 3.34 -26.70
C THR A 238 12.89 3.49 -25.98
N LEU A 239 12.89 4.31 -24.95
CA LEU A 239 11.71 4.82 -24.27
C LEU A 239 11.39 6.21 -24.83
N ALA A 240 10.15 6.41 -25.27
CA ALA A 240 9.66 7.72 -25.68
C ALA A 240 8.64 8.23 -24.67
N LEU A 241 8.84 9.46 -24.18
CA LEU A 241 7.86 10.22 -23.42
C LEU A 241 7.09 11.08 -24.43
N VAL A 242 5.78 10.87 -24.54
CA VAL A 242 4.93 11.48 -25.56
C VAL A 242 3.93 12.39 -24.88
N ILE A 243 3.93 13.69 -25.16
CA ILE A 243 3.14 14.70 -24.47
C ILE A 243 2.28 15.47 -25.47
N ASN A 244 0.99 15.59 -25.22
CA ASN A 244 0.11 16.46 -26.00
C ASN A 244 0.29 17.93 -25.59
N ALA A 245 1.22 18.62 -26.24
CA ALA A 245 1.54 20.02 -25.98
C ALA A 245 0.66 21.02 -26.76
N ALA A 246 -0.50 20.61 -27.28
CA ALA A 246 -1.41 21.48 -28.03
C ALA A 246 -1.87 22.69 -27.20
N GLY A 247 -1.46 23.90 -27.60
CA GLY A 247 -1.81 25.14 -26.93
C GLY A 247 -1.19 25.31 -25.54
N ALA A 248 -0.10 24.59 -25.25
CA ALA A 248 0.62 24.68 -23.99
C ALA A 248 1.39 26.00 -23.88
N ALA A 249 1.45 26.55 -22.67
CA ALA A 249 2.28 27.70 -22.32
C ALA A 249 3.65 27.21 -21.84
N TYR A 250 4.74 27.70 -22.40
CA TYR A 250 6.09 27.35 -21.98
C TYR A 250 6.58 28.26 -20.83
N PRO A 251 7.46 27.77 -19.91
CA PRO A 251 8.12 26.47 -19.94
C PRO A 251 7.17 25.30 -19.67
N LEU A 252 7.52 24.10 -20.19
CA LEU A 252 6.89 22.83 -19.83
C LEU A 252 7.74 22.10 -18.82
N THR A 253 7.12 21.45 -17.84
CA THR A 253 7.75 20.49 -16.95
C THR A 253 7.21 19.09 -17.26
N ILE A 254 8.08 18.10 -17.37
CA ILE A 254 7.79 16.68 -17.62
C ILE A 254 8.56 15.89 -16.57
N ASP A 255 7.88 14.99 -15.86
CA ASP A 255 8.29 14.50 -14.57
C ASP A 255 7.94 13.02 -14.38
N PRO A 256 8.81 12.07 -14.74
CA PRO A 256 8.72 10.65 -14.38
C PRO A 256 9.63 10.28 -13.20
N LEU A 257 9.32 9.18 -12.51
CA LEU A 257 10.04 8.66 -11.36
C LEU A 257 10.65 7.28 -11.64
N VAL A 258 11.88 7.03 -11.17
CA VAL A 258 12.53 5.71 -11.11
C VAL A 258 12.57 5.23 -9.68
N ALA A 259 11.84 4.15 -9.37
CA ALA A 259 11.76 3.60 -8.03
C ALA A 259 11.87 2.06 -8.04
N THR A 260 12.23 1.47 -6.91
CA THR A 260 12.01 0.04 -6.66
C THR A 260 10.65 -0.14 -6.00
N PRO A 261 9.96 -1.31 -6.11
CA PRO A 261 8.88 -1.63 -5.19
C PRO A 261 9.41 -1.55 -3.75
N ALA A 262 8.66 -0.92 -2.84
CA ALA A 262 9.11 -0.75 -1.45
C ALA A 262 9.45 -2.11 -0.82
N TRP A 263 8.56 -3.09 -0.99
CA TRP A 263 8.77 -4.47 -0.54
C TRP A 263 7.88 -5.43 -1.32
N THR A 264 8.39 -6.63 -1.59
CA THR A 264 7.60 -7.75 -2.14
C THR A 264 8.08 -9.07 -1.56
N ALA A 265 7.19 -10.00 -1.29
CA ALA A 265 7.50 -11.38 -0.94
C ALA A 265 6.65 -12.34 -1.77
N ILE A 266 7.14 -13.56 -1.92
CA ILE A 266 6.49 -14.61 -2.70
C ILE A 266 6.39 -15.90 -1.89
N GLY A 267 5.40 -16.74 -2.20
CA GLY A 267 5.21 -18.04 -1.58
C GLY A 267 6.40 -18.99 -1.79
N GLU A 268 6.56 -19.94 -0.88
CA GLU A 268 7.68 -20.89 -0.91
C GLU A 268 7.52 -21.95 -2.03
N ASN A 269 6.29 -22.33 -2.34
CA ASN A 269 6.00 -23.38 -3.31
C ASN A 269 4.77 -23.04 -4.16
N ALA A 270 4.64 -23.70 -5.30
CA ALA A 270 3.44 -23.62 -6.09
C ALA A 270 2.19 -24.05 -5.29
N TYR A 271 1.08 -23.35 -5.47
CA TYR A 271 -0.20 -23.54 -4.80
C TYR A 271 -0.17 -23.30 -3.27
N ASP A 272 0.72 -22.43 -2.79
CA ASP A 272 0.73 -22.03 -1.38
C ASP A 272 -0.33 -20.96 -1.08
N ASP A 273 -0.79 -20.22 -2.11
CA ASP A 273 -1.71 -19.08 -2.01
C ASP A 273 -1.21 -18.02 -1.01
N PHE A 274 0.12 -17.71 -1.03
CA PHE A 274 0.72 -16.68 -0.19
C PHE A 274 0.09 -15.30 -0.48
N GLY A 275 -0.24 -14.54 0.55
CA GLY A 275 -0.96 -13.28 0.39
C GLY A 275 -2.49 -13.45 0.28
N TYR A 276 -3.04 -14.65 0.56
CA TYR A 276 -4.49 -14.88 0.64
C TYR A 276 -5.14 -14.01 1.72
N SER A 277 -4.47 -13.83 2.84
CA SER A 277 -4.79 -12.87 3.90
C SER A 277 -3.54 -12.08 4.28
N VAL A 278 -3.69 -10.79 4.45
CA VAL A 278 -2.63 -9.84 4.81
C VAL A 278 -3.18 -8.83 5.81
N ALA A 279 -2.36 -8.44 6.78
CA ALA A 279 -2.69 -7.42 7.77
C ALA A 279 -1.43 -6.88 8.44
N THR A 280 -1.55 -5.77 9.16
CA THR A 280 -0.56 -5.45 10.19
C THR A 280 -0.62 -6.51 11.30
N ALA A 281 0.51 -6.86 11.86
CA ALA A 281 0.61 -7.62 13.11
C ALA A 281 0.66 -6.68 14.33
N GLY A 282 0.80 -5.35 14.10
CA GLY A 282 1.18 -4.38 15.10
C GLY A 282 2.66 -4.49 15.44
N ASP A 283 3.14 -3.78 16.46
CA ASP A 283 4.53 -3.86 16.95
C ASP A 283 4.67 -5.07 17.91
N VAL A 284 4.84 -6.29 17.33
CA VAL A 284 4.92 -7.53 18.13
C VAL A 284 6.24 -7.70 18.87
N ASN A 285 7.26 -6.89 18.54
CA ASN A 285 8.58 -6.98 19.14
C ASN A 285 8.96 -5.76 20.01
N GLY A 286 8.15 -4.68 19.98
CA GLY A 286 8.30 -3.47 20.77
C GLY A 286 9.48 -2.60 20.33
N ASP A 287 9.84 -2.65 19.05
CA ASP A 287 10.96 -1.85 18.53
C ASP A 287 10.53 -0.49 17.96
N GLY A 288 9.21 -0.23 17.93
CA GLY A 288 8.60 1.02 17.51
C GLY A 288 8.26 1.09 16.03
N TYR A 289 8.33 -0.03 15.31
CA TYR A 289 7.92 -0.19 13.91
C TYR A 289 6.79 -1.22 13.84
N ASP A 290 5.79 -0.96 13.02
CA ASP A 290 4.73 -1.94 12.83
C ASP A 290 5.24 -3.15 12.04
N ASP A 291 4.78 -4.33 12.42
CA ASP A 291 5.12 -5.61 11.81
C ASP A 291 4.00 -6.09 10.89
N LEU A 292 4.35 -6.93 9.92
CA LEU A 292 3.44 -7.41 8.90
C LEU A 292 3.17 -8.90 9.03
N VAL A 293 1.91 -9.33 8.88
CA VAL A 293 1.52 -10.74 8.83
C VAL A 293 0.93 -11.13 7.48
N VAL A 294 1.35 -12.28 6.96
CA VAL A 294 0.87 -12.86 5.69
C VAL A 294 0.49 -14.31 5.87
N GLY A 295 -0.68 -14.70 5.38
CA GLY A 295 -1.17 -16.06 5.38
C GLY A 295 -1.00 -16.75 4.02
N ALA A 296 -0.65 -18.06 4.05
CA ALA A 296 -0.56 -18.97 2.93
C ALA A 296 -1.33 -20.27 3.28
N PRO A 297 -2.65 -20.27 3.18
CA PRO A 297 -3.50 -21.33 3.73
C PRO A 297 -3.38 -22.68 3.02
N GLU A 298 -2.89 -22.72 1.79
CA GLU A 298 -2.75 -23.93 1.02
C GLU A 298 -1.35 -24.59 1.12
N ASN A 299 -0.39 -23.92 1.80
CA ASN A 299 0.95 -24.46 2.02
C ASN A 299 0.91 -25.88 2.63
N ASP A 300 1.82 -26.76 2.17
CA ASP A 300 2.03 -28.14 2.65
C ASP A 300 0.72 -28.97 2.75
N SER A 301 0.06 -29.18 1.61
CA SER A 301 -1.17 -30.00 1.54
C SER A 301 -2.34 -29.38 2.33
N LEU A 302 -2.55 -28.07 2.18
CA LEU A 302 -3.62 -27.31 2.84
C LEU A 302 -3.47 -27.29 4.38
N ARG A 303 -2.28 -27.62 4.91
CA ARG A 303 -1.96 -27.44 6.32
C ARG A 303 -2.03 -25.96 6.68
N GLY A 304 -1.50 -25.14 5.77
CA GLY A 304 -1.39 -23.71 5.89
C GLY A 304 -0.21 -23.24 6.74
N LYS A 305 0.24 -22.04 6.43
CA LYS A 305 1.39 -21.40 7.08
C LYS A 305 1.15 -19.90 7.19
N THR A 306 1.69 -19.30 8.23
CA THR A 306 1.67 -17.85 8.47
C THR A 306 3.10 -17.36 8.61
N TYR A 307 3.35 -16.16 8.11
CA TYR A 307 4.65 -15.51 8.09
C TYR A 307 4.51 -14.13 8.72
N VAL A 308 5.48 -13.74 9.55
CA VAL A 308 5.59 -12.38 10.08
C VAL A 308 6.93 -11.80 9.67
N TYR A 309 6.92 -10.54 9.26
CA TYR A 309 8.07 -9.74 8.86
C TYR A 309 8.11 -8.51 9.76
N HIS A 310 9.23 -8.33 10.48
CA HIS A 310 9.38 -7.19 11.36
C HIS A 310 9.70 -5.92 10.57
N GLY A 311 9.06 -4.83 10.98
CA GLY A 311 9.39 -3.49 10.56
C GLY A 311 10.78 -3.08 11.01
N SER A 312 11.34 -2.06 10.39
CA SER A 312 12.65 -1.51 10.78
C SER A 312 12.87 -0.18 10.06
N PRO A 313 13.87 0.66 10.47
CA PRO A 313 14.21 1.88 9.73
C PRO A 313 14.52 1.68 8.25
N ALA A 314 14.69 0.44 7.80
CA ALA A 314 14.91 0.07 6.40
C ALA A 314 13.68 -0.59 5.76
N GLY A 315 12.50 -0.51 6.41
CA GLY A 315 11.27 -1.18 6.03
C GLY A 315 11.26 -2.66 6.44
N LEU A 316 10.42 -3.45 5.79
CA LEU A 316 10.20 -4.87 6.10
C LEU A 316 11.36 -5.74 5.64
N GLY A 317 12.01 -6.42 6.58
CA GLY A 317 12.99 -7.48 6.34
C GLY A 317 14.28 -7.06 5.66
N GLU A 318 15.42 -7.19 6.34
CA GLU A 318 16.75 -7.00 5.73
C GLU A 318 16.95 -7.98 4.56
N SER A 319 17.24 -7.44 3.39
CA SER A 319 17.93 -8.01 2.21
C SER A 319 17.50 -9.35 1.61
N ASN A 320 16.77 -10.25 2.29
CA ASN A 320 16.45 -11.59 1.77
C ASN A 320 14.98 -12.00 1.79
N ARG A 321 14.06 -11.11 2.19
CA ARG A 321 12.62 -11.45 2.31
C ARG A 321 12.37 -12.71 3.15
N VAL A 322 13.24 -12.96 4.12
CA VAL A 322 13.11 -14.08 5.04
C VAL A 322 12.21 -13.61 6.17
N PRO A 323 11.11 -14.30 6.46
CA PRO A 323 10.24 -13.94 7.57
C PRO A 323 10.99 -14.09 8.89
N ASP A 324 10.75 -13.18 9.82
CA ASP A 324 11.32 -13.21 11.16
C ASP A 324 10.67 -14.30 12.01
N TRP A 325 9.40 -14.57 11.74
CA TRP A 325 8.67 -15.64 12.41
C TRP A 325 7.75 -16.38 11.43
N THR A 326 7.52 -17.67 11.68
CA THR A 326 6.56 -18.49 10.94
C THR A 326 5.91 -19.53 11.84
N ALA A 327 4.64 -19.84 11.60
CA ALA A 327 3.95 -21.00 12.18
C ALA A 327 3.14 -21.74 11.11
N ALA A 328 2.82 -23.01 11.37
CA ALA A 328 2.03 -23.83 10.47
C ALA A 328 0.93 -24.58 11.22
N GLY A 329 -0.12 -24.98 10.52
CA GLY A 329 -1.21 -25.77 11.07
C GLY A 329 -0.75 -27.10 11.65
N GLU A 330 -1.56 -27.69 12.51
CA GLU A 330 -1.24 -28.96 13.18
C GLU A 330 -1.30 -30.15 12.18
N ASN A 331 -2.27 -30.12 11.28
CA ASN A 331 -2.52 -31.22 10.34
C ASN A 331 -2.76 -30.69 8.91
N ALA A 332 -2.64 -31.58 7.92
CA ALA A 332 -3.11 -31.28 6.57
C ALA A 332 -4.61 -30.94 6.60
N TYR A 333 -5.03 -30.02 5.71
CA TYR A 333 -6.38 -29.49 5.59
C TYR A 333 -6.84 -28.60 6.77
N ASP A 334 -5.95 -28.14 7.64
CA ASP A 334 -6.30 -27.18 8.71
C ASP A 334 -6.52 -25.77 8.16
N TYR A 335 -5.95 -25.42 7.00
CA TYR A 335 -6.00 -24.08 6.39
C TYR A 335 -5.52 -22.99 7.36
N PHE A 336 -4.46 -23.24 8.11
CA PHE A 336 -3.86 -22.29 9.03
C PHE A 336 -3.37 -21.06 8.26
N GLY A 337 -3.70 -19.86 8.75
CA GLY A 337 -3.39 -18.61 8.05
C GLY A 337 -4.41 -18.21 6.98
N ARG A 338 -5.59 -18.89 6.89
CA ARG A 338 -6.66 -18.42 6.00
C ARG A 338 -7.23 -17.06 6.42
N SER A 339 -7.15 -16.73 7.69
CA SER A 339 -7.40 -15.40 8.24
C SER A 339 -6.30 -15.08 9.25
N VAL A 340 -5.69 -13.92 9.12
CA VAL A 340 -4.66 -13.40 10.01
C VAL A 340 -4.97 -11.94 10.34
N ALA A 341 -4.64 -11.51 11.56
CA ALA A 341 -4.78 -10.12 11.99
C ALA A 341 -3.93 -9.88 13.24
N THR A 342 -3.68 -8.61 13.58
CA THR A 342 -3.33 -8.27 14.95
C THR A 342 -4.50 -8.62 15.88
N ALA A 343 -4.22 -9.10 17.07
CA ALA A 343 -5.19 -9.21 18.16
C ALA A 343 -5.19 -7.94 19.02
N GLY A 344 -4.21 -7.03 18.80
CA GLY A 344 -3.82 -5.96 19.71
C GLY A 344 -3.15 -6.53 20.96
N ASP A 345 -2.84 -5.69 21.93
CA ASP A 345 -2.26 -6.10 23.21
C ASP A 345 -3.36 -6.69 24.12
N VAL A 346 -3.62 -8.01 23.97
CA VAL A 346 -4.69 -8.69 24.73
C VAL A 346 -4.29 -9.01 26.17
N ASN A 347 -3.00 -8.89 26.50
CA ASN A 347 -2.47 -9.23 27.84
C ASN A 347 -1.95 -7.99 28.60
N GLY A 348 -1.85 -6.81 27.96
CA GLY A 348 -1.42 -5.55 28.57
C GLY A 348 0.06 -5.48 28.87
N ASP A 349 0.90 -6.22 28.15
CA ASP A 349 2.34 -6.24 28.36
C ASP A 349 3.11 -5.20 27.51
N GLY A 350 2.39 -4.50 26.62
CA GLY A 350 2.91 -3.44 25.78
C GLY A 350 3.45 -3.89 24.43
N TYR A 351 3.19 -5.14 24.04
CA TYR A 351 3.48 -5.71 22.72
C TYR A 351 2.17 -6.14 22.07
N ASP A 352 2.05 -5.92 20.76
CA ASP A 352 0.89 -6.41 20.06
C ASP A 352 0.94 -7.93 19.89
N ASP A 353 -0.23 -8.55 19.95
CA ASP A 353 -0.40 -9.99 19.83
C ASP A 353 -0.95 -10.37 18.45
N LEU A 354 -0.63 -11.56 17.97
CA LEU A 354 -1.05 -12.07 16.68
C LEU A 354 -2.16 -13.09 16.81
N VAL A 355 -3.24 -12.96 16.02
CA VAL A 355 -4.28 -13.98 15.86
C VAL A 355 -4.22 -14.66 14.51
N VAL A 356 -4.36 -16.00 14.51
CA VAL A 356 -4.37 -16.83 13.29
C VAL A 356 -5.53 -17.82 13.35
N GLY A 357 -6.33 -17.87 12.29
CA GLY A 357 -7.41 -18.81 12.10
C GLY A 357 -7.01 -20.04 11.28
N ALA A 358 -7.56 -21.21 11.64
CA ALA A 358 -7.42 -22.48 10.94
C ALA A 358 -8.80 -23.14 10.80
N CYS A 359 -9.61 -22.66 9.87
CA CYS A 359 -11.02 -23.03 9.76
C CYS A 359 -11.28 -24.51 9.39
N GLY A 360 -10.29 -25.19 8.79
CA GLY A 360 -10.37 -26.60 8.42
C GLY A 360 -10.08 -27.58 9.55
N TYR A 361 -9.54 -27.11 10.67
CA TYR A 361 -9.18 -27.96 11.81
C TYR A 361 -10.35 -28.87 12.24
N ASP A 362 -10.03 -30.15 12.53
CA ASP A 362 -10.96 -31.18 13.01
C ASP A 362 -12.29 -31.23 12.22
N ILE A 363 -12.18 -31.53 10.91
CA ILE A 363 -13.33 -31.63 9.98
C ILE A 363 -14.12 -30.31 9.93
N PHE A 364 -13.42 -29.19 9.68
CA PHE A 364 -13.99 -27.85 9.61
C PHE A 364 -14.74 -27.41 10.88
N ARG A 365 -14.42 -27.98 12.04
CA ARG A 365 -14.80 -27.38 13.32
C ARG A 365 -14.20 -26.00 13.45
N GLY A 366 -12.95 -25.90 13.02
CA GLY A 366 -12.14 -24.72 13.08
C GLY A 366 -11.49 -24.47 14.43
N LYS A 367 -10.38 -23.75 14.39
CA LYS A 367 -9.58 -23.38 15.56
C LYS A 367 -8.92 -22.03 15.36
N THR A 368 -8.79 -21.27 16.42
CA THR A 368 -8.08 -19.99 16.47
C THR A 368 -6.90 -20.10 17.41
N TYR A 369 -5.82 -19.45 17.07
CA TYR A 369 -4.57 -19.41 17.81
C TYR A 369 -4.18 -17.95 18.06
N VAL A 370 -3.71 -17.63 19.26
CA VAL A 370 -3.12 -16.34 19.60
C VAL A 370 -1.70 -16.58 20.08
N TYR A 371 -0.78 -15.76 19.61
CA TYR A 371 0.62 -15.73 19.97
C TYR A 371 0.94 -14.36 20.54
N HIS A 372 1.43 -14.33 21.80
CA HIS A 372 1.78 -13.08 22.45
C HIS A 372 3.07 -12.50 21.90
N GLY A 373 3.08 -11.18 21.72
CA GLY A 373 4.27 -10.40 21.43
C GLY A 373 5.25 -10.39 22.60
N SER A 374 6.48 -10.04 22.34
CA SER A 374 7.54 -9.91 23.37
C SER A 374 8.75 -9.20 22.78
N PRO A 375 9.74 -8.74 23.61
CA PRO A 375 10.98 -8.16 23.10
C PRO A 375 11.79 -9.06 22.15
N ALA A 376 11.41 -10.31 22.01
CA ALA A 376 12.02 -11.28 21.10
C ALA A 376 11.11 -11.60 19.91
N GLY A 377 10.02 -10.84 19.71
CA GLY A 377 8.93 -11.09 18.77
C GLY A 377 7.95 -12.13 19.28
N LEU A 378 7.23 -12.81 18.39
CA LEU A 378 6.18 -13.76 18.69
C LEU A 378 6.73 -15.09 19.17
N GLY A 379 6.37 -15.51 20.40
CA GLY A 379 6.59 -16.83 20.97
C GLY A 379 8.05 -17.32 20.94
N GLU A 380 8.74 -17.27 22.09
CA GLU A 380 10.09 -17.82 22.22
C GLU A 380 10.16 -19.29 21.80
N SER A 381 11.05 -19.58 20.88
CA SER A 381 11.66 -20.89 20.56
C SER A 381 10.80 -22.08 20.14
N ASN A 382 9.49 -22.16 20.42
CA ASN A 382 8.68 -23.34 20.12
C ASN A 382 7.41 -23.09 19.27
N ARG A 383 7.09 -21.83 18.90
CA ARG A 383 5.88 -21.51 18.12
C ARG A 383 4.60 -22.12 18.70
N VAL A 384 4.56 -22.22 20.03
CA VAL A 384 3.42 -22.71 20.77
C VAL A 384 2.50 -21.51 21.00
N PRO A 385 1.23 -21.57 20.61
CA PRO A 385 0.30 -20.48 20.88
C PRO A 385 0.05 -20.32 22.39
N ASP A 386 -0.08 -19.09 22.82
CA ASP A 386 -0.36 -18.74 24.21
C ASP A 386 -1.82 -19.01 24.54
N TRP A 387 -2.71 -18.85 23.54
CA TRP A 387 -4.10 -19.17 23.67
C TRP A 387 -4.66 -19.87 22.42
N THR A 388 -5.65 -20.72 22.61
CA THR A 388 -6.40 -21.34 21.52
C THR A 388 -7.85 -21.58 21.88
N ALA A 389 -8.77 -21.46 20.91
CA ALA A 389 -10.14 -21.90 21.03
C ALA A 389 -10.54 -22.69 19.77
N ALA A 390 -11.52 -23.59 19.91
CA ALA A 390 -12.07 -24.36 18.80
C ALA A 390 -13.58 -24.17 18.72
N GLY A 391 -14.13 -24.32 17.50
CA GLY A 391 -15.57 -24.21 17.25
C GLY A 391 -16.40 -25.23 18.02
N GLU A 392 -17.71 -25.00 18.09
CA GLU A 392 -18.63 -25.85 18.81
C GLU A 392 -18.83 -27.20 18.13
N ASN A 393 -19.04 -27.20 16.80
CA ASN A 393 -19.33 -28.40 16.02
C ASN A 393 -18.43 -28.53 14.78
N ALA A 394 -18.28 -29.76 14.29
CA ALA A 394 -17.66 -29.97 12.98
C ALA A 394 -18.51 -29.28 11.90
N GLY A 395 -17.82 -28.60 10.97
CA GLY A 395 -18.46 -27.85 9.90
C GLY A 395 -18.80 -26.40 10.23
N ASP A 396 -18.52 -25.90 11.43
CA ASP A 396 -18.84 -24.52 11.84
C ASP A 396 -17.88 -23.47 11.23
N TRP A 397 -16.66 -23.87 10.82
CA TRP A 397 -15.59 -23.04 10.27
C TRP A 397 -15.12 -21.94 11.24
N PHE A 398 -15.06 -22.23 12.54
CA PHE A 398 -14.59 -21.30 13.55
C PHE A 398 -13.14 -20.85 13.26
N GLY A 399 -12.87 -19.55 13.39
CA GLY A 399 -11.58 -18.95 13.03
C GLY A 399 -11.54 -18.44 11.59
N TRP A 400 -12.67 -18.23 10.96
CA TRP A 400 -12.77 -17.55 9.68
C TRP A 400 -14.03 -16.67 9.61
N PRO A 401 -13.80 -15.33 9.62
CA PRO A 401 -12.57 -14.59 9.89
C PRO A 401 -12.22 -14.42 11.38
N VAL A 402 -11.04 -13.85 11.63
CA VAL A 402 -10.58 -13.38 12.95
C VAL A 402 -10.09 -11.93 12.82
N ALA A 403 -10.22 -11.13 13.88
CA ALA A 403 -9.73 -9.75 13.96
C ALA A 403 -9.64 -9.29 15.43
N THR A 404 -8.95 -8.18 15.67
CA THR A 404 -9.15 -7.42 16.91
C THR A 404 -10.56 -6.83 16.93
N ALA A 405 -11.22 -6.82 18.09
CA ALA A 405 -12.44 -6.06 18.32
C ALA A 405 -12.15 -4.65 18.86
N GLY A 406 -10.87 -4.35 19.18
CA GLY A 406 -10.48 -3.22 20.00
C GLY A 406 -10.84 -3.44 21.46
N ASP A 407 -10.73 -2.42 22.30
CA ASP A 407 -11.16 -2.47 23.71
C ASP A 407 -12.66 -2.13 23.81
N VAL A 408 -13.51 -3.16 23.66
CA VAL A 408 -14.97 -2.96 23.63
C VAL A 408 -15.59 -2.75 25.02
N ASN A 409 -14.82 -3.01 26.09
CA ASN A 409 -15.27 -2.89 27.47
C ASN A 409 -14.58 -1.77 28.26
N GLY A 410 -13.52 -1.15 27.70
CA GLY A 410 -12.80 -0.03 28.28
C GLY A 410 -11.91 -0.42 29.47
N ASP A 411 -11.43 -1.67 29.51
CA ASP A 411 -10.60 -2.14 30.61
C ASP A 411 -9.09 -1.98 30.35
N GLY A 412 -8.73 -1.52 29.14
CA GLY A 412 -7.36 -1.22 28.73
C GLY A 412 -6.64 -2.39 28.08
N TYR A 413 -7.33 -3.48 27.77
CA TYR A 413 -6.84 -4.65 27.04
C TYR A 413 -7.59 -4.76 25.71
N ALA A 414 -6.90 -5.14 24.66
CA ALA A 414 -7.57 -5.40 23.39
C ALA A 414 -8.40 -6.69 23.46
N ASP A 415 -9.56 -6.67 22.83
CA ASP A 415 -10.48 -7.80 22.76
C ASP A 415 -10.40 -8.50 21.40
N LEU A 416 -10.65 -9.80 21.36
CA LEU A 416 -10.58 -10.63 20.16
C LEU A 416 -11.96 -10.98 19.64
N VAL A 417 -12.20 -10.81 18.33
CA VAL A 417 -13.37 -11.30 17.63
C VAL A 417 -13.05 -12.50 16.74
N VAL A 418 -13.89 -13.54 16.81
CA VAL A 418 -13.77 -14.76 16.00
C VAL A 418 -15.13 -15.15 15.46
N SER A 419 -15.23 -15.49 14.18
CA SER A 419 -16.46 -15.96 13.56
C SER A 419 -16.44 -17.45 13.25
N ALA A 420 -17.66 -18.03 13.18
CA ALA A 420 -17.98 -19.37 12.72
C ALA A 420 -19.18 -19.28 11.74
N PRO A 421 -18.93 -18.91 10.48
CA PRO A 421 -19.99 -18.50 9.55
C PRO A 421 -20.91 -19.63 9.10
N GLU A 422 -20.46 -20.88 9.18
CA GLU A 422 -21.22 -22.05 8.77
C GLU A 422 -22.07 -22.63 9.92
N ASN A 423 -21.96 -22.03 11.14
CA ASN A 423 -22.72 -22.48 12.33
C ASN A 423 -24.21 -22.40 12.06
N ASP A 424 -24.95 -23.42 12.56
CA ASP A 424 -26.41 -23.53 12.49
C ASP A 424 -26.99 -23.31 11.08
N SER A 425 -26.60 -24.17 10.12
CA SER A 425 -27.09 -24.09 8.73
C SER A 425 -26.74 -22.77 8.02
N HIS A 426 -25.51 -22.35 8.14
CA HIS A 426 -24.95 -21.11 7.54
C HIS A 426 -25.64 -19.83 8.08
N ARG A 427 -26.27 -19.92 9.24
CA ARG A 427 -26.77 -18.72 9.93
C ARG A 427 -25.61 -17.82 10.31
N GLY A 428 -24.52 -18.43 10.75
CA GLY A 428 -23.33 -17.80 11.25
C GLY A 428 -23.42 -17.35 12.70
N LYS A 429 -22.29 -17.39 13.37
CA LYS A 429 -22.14 -16.98 14.76
C LYS A 429 -20.79 -16.31 14.97
N THR A 430 -20.78 -15.21 15.69
CA THR A 430 -19.59 -14.47 16.06
C THR A 430 -19.42 -14.47 17.58
N TYR A 431 -18.17 -14.54 18.01
CA TYR A 431 -17.75 -14.64 19.40
C TYR A 431 -16.75 -13.53 19.71
N VAL A 432 -16.86 -12.92 20.90
CA VAL A 432 -15.85 -11.99 21.41
C VAL A 432 -15.30 -12.52 22.73
N TYR A 433 -13.98 -12.43 22.87
CA TYR A 433 -13.23 -12.82 24.07
C TYR A 433 -12.51 -11.58 24.58
N HIS A 434 -12.77 -11.21 25.85
CA HIS A 434 -12.12 -10.04 26.44
C HIS A 434 -10.68 -10.33 26.83
N GLY A 435 -9.81 -9.35 26.56
CA GLY A 435 -8.45 -9.32 27.06
C GLY A 435 -8.38 -9.18 28.59
N SER A 436 -7.23 -9.46 29.16
CA SER A 436 -7.01 -9.33 30.61
C SER A 436 -5.52 -9.40 30.91
N PRO A 437 -5.05 -9.04 32.14
CA PRO A 437 -3.64 -9.17 32.52
C PRO A 437 -3.03 -10.59 32.35
N THR A 438 -3.83 -11.55 32.02
CA THR A 438 -3.41 -12.96 31.82
C THR A 438 -3.72 -13.44 30.39
N GLY A 439 -4.03 -12.50 29.48
CA GLY A 439 -4.48 -12.77 28.12
C GLY A 439 -5.96 -13.07 28.02
N LEU A 440 -6.37 -13.74 26.95
CA LEU A 440 -7.77 -14.09 26.66
C LEU A 440 -8.24 -15.24 27.55
N GLY A 441 -9.15 -14.97 28.47
CA GLY A 441 -9.94 -15.90 29.32
C GLY A 441 -9.30 -17.24 29.71
N GLU A 442 -8.79 -17.33 30.93
CA GLU A 442 -7.92 -18.44 31.36
C GLU A 442 -8.53 -19.83 31.44
N SER A 443 -9.74 -20.00 31.85
CA SER A 443 -10.10 -21.33 32.37
C SER A 443 -11.06 -22.15 31.53
N ASN A 444 -11.87 -21.54 30.65
CA ASN A 444 -12.89 -22.28 29.93
C ASN A 444 -13.04 -21.90 28.45
N ARG A 445 -12.30 -20.92 27.94
CA ARG A 445 -12.43 -20.44 26.55
C ARG A 445 -13.88 -20.13 26.19
N VAL A 446 -14.64 -19.64 27.19
CA VAL A 446 -16.02 -19.23 27.04
C VAL A 446 -16.01 -17.80 26.54
N PRO A 447 -16.65 -17.49 25.42
CA PRO A 447 -16.70 -16.11 24.92
C PRO A 447 -17.51 -15.24 25.92
N ASP A 448 -17.09 -13.99 26.04
CA ASP A 448 -17.73 -12.98 26.87
C ASP A 448 -19.01 -12.45 26.21
N TRP A 449 -19.02 -12.45 24.87
CA TRP A 449 -20.17 -12.07 24.07
C TRP A 449 -20.32 -12.94 22.83
N THR A 450 -21.57 -13.11 22.37
CA THR A 450 -21.88 -13.79 21.11
C THR A 450 -23.12 -13.20 20.44
N ALA A 451 -23.09 -13.21 19.08
CA ALA A 451 -24.27 -12.94 18.27
C ALA A 451 -24.40 -13.94 17.12
N THR A 452 -25.60 -14.06 16.57
CA THR A 452 -25.92 -14.96 15.45
C THR A 452 -26.73 -14.23 14.40
N GLY A 453 -26.66 -14.69 13.16
CA GLY A 453 -27.51 -14.21 12.08
C GLY A 453 -28.99 -14.36 12.38
N GLU A 454 -29.83 -13.65 11.68
CA GLU A 454 -31.28 -13.69 11.88
C GLU A 454 -31.91 -15.00 11.37
N ASN A 455 -31.41 -15.48 10.20
CA ASN A 455 -31.95 -16.65 9.51
C ASN A 455 -30.84 -17.61 9.07
N ALA A 456 -31.19 -18.84 8.72
CA ALA A 456 -30.30 -19.75 8.02
C ALA A 456 -29.86 -19.13 6.67
N TYR A 457 -28.60 -19.35 6.29
CA TYR A 457 -27.97 -18.78 5.09
C TYR A 457 -27.73 -17.27 5.12
N ASP A 458 -27.86 -16.61 6.26
CA ASP A 458 -27.45 -15.20 6.40
C ASP A 458 -25.94 -15.03 6.30
N TYR A 459 -25.17 -16.08 6.59
CA TYR A 459 -23.70 -16.05 6.61
C TYR A 459 -23.14 -14.94 7.50
N PHE A 460 -23.72 -14.76 8.68
CA PHE A 460 -23.32 -13.75 9.64
C PHE A 460 -21.87 -13.97 10.08
N GLY A 461 -21.01 -12.98 9.81
CA GLY A 461 -19.58 -13.06 10.05
C GLY A 461 -18.81 -13.93 9.03
N TYR A 462 -19.34 -14.20 7.83
CA TYR A 462 -18.68 -15.08 6.84
C TYR A 462 -17.43 -14.47 6.25
N SER A 463 -17.52 -13.29 5.67
CA SER A 463 -16.40 -12.71 4.94
C SER A 463 -15.67 -11.67 5.76
N SER A 464 -16.32 -11.02 6.71
CA SER A 464 -15.69 -9.96 7.47
C SER A 464 -16.34 -9.71 8.83
N VAL A 465 -15.48 -9.59 9.82
CA VAL A 465 -15.72 -8.97 11.12
C VAL A 465 -14.52 -8.07 11.42
N ALA A 466 -14.73 -6.93 12.04
CA ALA A 466 -13.66 -5.99 12.38
C ALA A 466 -14.09 -5.09 13.53
N THR A 467 -13.13 -4.45 14.20
CA THR A 467 -13.45 -3.23 14.94
C THR A 467 -14.04 -2.19 13.98
N ALA A 468 -15.06 -1.48 14.40
CA ALA A 468 -15.56 -0.30 13.70
C ALA A 468 -14.84 0.99 14.16
N GLY A 469 -13.95 0.88 15.17
CA GLY A 469 -13.45 2.00 15.92
C GLY A 469 -14.52 2.52 16.91
N ASP A 470 -14.30 3.70 17.46
CA ASP A 470 -15.30 4.38 18.31
C ASP A 470 -16.17 5.29 17.42
N VAL A 471 -17.26 4.70 16.84
CA VAL A 471 -18.12 5.43 15.88
C VAL A 471 -19.07 6.41 16.57
N ASN A 472 -19.16 6.36 17.90
CA ASN A 472 -20.06 7.22 18.67
C ASN A 472 -19.35 8.18 19.65
N GLY A 473 -18.01 8.08 19.79
CA GLY A 473 -17.17 8.93 20.60
C GLY A 473 -17.35 8.73 22.10
N ASP A 474 -17.76 7.52 22.53
CA ASP A 474 -18.00 7.25 23.96
C ASP A 474 -16.77 6.64 24.67
N GLY A 475 -15.69 6.39 23.94
CA GLY A 475 -14.41 5.89 24.43
C GLY A 475 -14.30 4.37 24.49
N TYR A 476 -15.25 3.64 23.92
CA TYR A 476 -15.23 2.18 23.75
C TYR A 476 -15.16 1.82 22.27
N ALA A 477 -14.39 0.82 21.93
CA ALA A 477 -14.38 0.32 20.57
C ALA A 477 -15.71 -0.35 20.22
N ASP A 478 -16.19 -0.11 19.00
CA ASP A 478 -17.40 -0.71 18.45
C ASP A 478 -17.05 -1.87 17.50
N LEU A 479 -17.97 -2.83 17.34
CA LEU A 479 -17.78 -4.02 16.50
C LEU A 479 -18.69 -3.97 15.28
N VAL A 480 -18.14 -4.20 14.08
CA VAL A 480 -18.92 -4.39 12.86
C VAL A 480 -18.90 -5.85 12.39
N ILE A 481 -20.04 -6.34 11.92
CA ILE A 481 -20.23 -7.70 11.41
C ILE A 481 -21.05 -7.66 10.13
N GLY A 482 -20.54 -8.29 9.06
CA GLY A 482 -21.26 -8.48 7.81
C GLY A 482 -22.09 -9.76 7.81
N ALA A 483 -23.22 -9.76 7.10
CA ALA A 483 -24.08 -10.91 6.82
C ALA A 483 -24.50 -10.88 5.36
N SER A 484 -23.58 -11.25 4.49
CA SER A 484 -23.69 -11.06 3.05
C SER A 484 -24.80 -11.87 2.38
N GLY A 485 -25.23 -13.00 2.98
CA GLY A 485 -26.34 -13.82 2.49
C GLY A 485 -27.74 -13.37 2.96
N ASN A 486 -27.84 -12.36 3.82
CA ASN A 486 -29.13 -11.92 4.36
C ASN A 486 -30.08 -11.47 3.23
N ASP A 487 -31.39 -11.84 3.34
CA ASP A 487 -32.47 -11.49 2.41
C ASP A 487 -32.14 -11.78 0.93
N SER A 488 -31.82 -13.06 0.63
CA SER A 488 -31.48 -13.50 -0.74
C SER A 488 -30.25 -12.81 -1.29
N ASP A 489 -29.15 -12.89 -0.53
CA ASP A 489 -27.84 -12.35 -0.88
C ASP A 489 -27.82 -10.82 -1.14
N ARG A 490 -28.89 -10.12 -0.68
CA ARG A 490 -28.90 -8.66 -0.65
C ARG A 490 -27.80 -8.14 0.28
N GLY A 491 -27.65 -8.82 1.41
CA GLY A 491 -26.66 -8.56 2.43
C GLY A 491 -27.03 -7.46 3.41
N LYS A 492 -26.44 -7.55 4.58
CA LYS A 492 -26.67 -6.64 5.71
C LYS A 492 -25.40 -6.46 6.53
N ALA A 493 -25.20 -5.30 7.11
CA ALA A 493 -24.16 -5.01 8.09
C ALA A 493 -24.78 -4.60 9.42
N TYR A 494 -24.10 -4.95 10.51
CA TYR A 494 -24.52 -4.69 11.88
C TYR A 494 -23.37 -4.05 12.66
N VAL A 495 -23.66 -3.00 13.44
CA VAL A 495 -22.71 -2.44 14.40
C VAL A 495 -23.25 -2.59 15.81
N TYR A 496 -22.40 -3.08 16.71
CA TYR A 496 -22.68 -3.23 18.14
C TYR A 496 -21.77 -2.29 18.90
N HIS A 497 -22.35 -1.37 19.68
CA HIS A 497 -21.57 -0.44 20.49
C HIS A 497 -20.94 -1.11 21.70
N GLY A 498 -19.67 -0.76 21.95
CA GLY A 498 -18.97 -1.07 23.18
C GLY A 498 -19.60 -0.34 24.39
N THR A 499 -19.40 -0.85 25.56
CA THR A 499 -19.85 -0.26 26.84
C THR A 499 -18.99 -0.81 27.97
N PRO A 500 -18.98 -0.18 29.17
CA PRO A 500 -18.30 -0.77 30.35
C PRO A 500 -18.69 -2.22 30.72
N ALA A 501 -19.71 -2.77 30.10
CA ALA A 501 -20.15 -4.15 30.29
C ALA A 501 -19.86 -5.03 29.07
N GLY A 502 -19.06 -4.56 28.11
CA GLY A 502 -18.82 -5.16 26.81
C GLY A 502 -19.88 -4.75 25.78
N LEU A 503 -19.96 -5.51 24.69
CA LEU A 503 -20.84 -5.18 23.56
C LEU A 503 -22.34 -5.29 23.90
N GLY A 504 -23.14 -4.41 23.31
CA GLY A 504 -24.60 -4.44 23.41
C GLY A 504 -25.18 -5.77 22.92
N ALA A 505 -26.32 -6.22 23.54
CA ALA A 505 -26.98 -7.44 23.14
C ALA A 505 -27.75 -7.34 21.80
N THR A 506 -27.96 -6.14 21.30
CA THR A 506 -28.64 -5.86 20.03
C THR A 506 -27.82 -4.84 19.26
N PRO A 507 -27.79 -4.92 17.90
CA PRO A 507 -27.06 -3.95 17.12
C PRO A 507 -27.62 -2.54 17.35
N ALA A 508 -26.71 -1.58 17.46
CA ALA A 508 -27.03 -0.16 17.58
C ALA A 508 -27.35 0.45 16.21
N TRP A 509 -26.72 -0.08 15.15
CA TRP A 509 -26.94 0.35 13.78
C TRP A 509 -27.00 -0.85 12.84
N THR A 510 -27.77 -0.72 11.77
CA THR A 510 -27.80 -1.70 10.68
C THR A 510 -28.04 -1.02 9.34
N ALA A 511 -27.43 -1.56 8.28
CA ALA A 511 -27.74 -1.19 6.89
C ALA A 511 -27.94 -2.46 6.05
N ILE A 512 -28.69 -2.34 4.95
CA ILE A 512 -29.01 -3.43 4.04
C ILE A 512 -28.70 -3.00 2.60
N GLY A 513 -28.29 -3.96 1.76
CA GLY A 513 -27.97 -3.72 0.36
C GLY A 513 -29.13 -3.21 -0.47
N GLU A 514 -28.83 -2.68 -1.64
CA GLU A 514 -29.84 -2.10 -2.56
C GLU A 514 -30.66 -3.20 -3.24
N ASN A 515 -30.01 -4.26 -3.76
CA ASN A 515 -30.68 -5.32 -4.51
C ASN A 515 -30.29 -6.72 -3.99
N ALA A 516 -31.09 -7.73 -4.32
CA ALA A 516 -30.69 -9.12 -4.13
C ALA A 516 -29.43 -9.44 -4.97
N ASP A 517 -28.66 -10.40 -4.52
CA ASP A 517 -27.39 -10.84 -5.13
C ASP A 517 -26.26 -9.79 -5.14
N ASP A 518 -26.41 -8.65 -4.44
CA ASP A 518 -25.36 -7.61 -4.31
C ASP A 518 -24.30 -7.97 -3.27
N TYR A 519 -24.66 -8.77 -2.25
CA TYR A 519 -23.81 -9.19 -1.13
C TYR A 519 -23.28 -8.00 -0.29
N PHE A 520 -24.12 -7.04 0.04
CA PHE A 520 -23.76 -5.93 0.93
C PHE A 520 -23.22 -6.45 2.29
N GLY A 521 -22.09 -5.90 2.74
CA GLY A 521 -21.42 -6.40 3.94
C GLY A 521 -20.58 -7.66 3.70
N HIS A 522 -20.23 -7.96 2.43
CA HIS A 522 -19.22 -8.96 2.09
C HIS A 522 -17.88 -8.62 2.75
N SER A 523 -17.45 -7.39 2.69
CA SER A 523 -16.33 -6.85 3.45
C SER A 523 -16.81 -5.68 4.31
N VAL A 524 -16.31 -5.58 5.52
CA VAL A 524 -16.58 -4.49 6.48
C VAL A 524 -15.31 -4.16 7.24
N ALA A 525 -15.04 -2.89 7.47
CA ALA A 525 -13.88 -2.43 8.25
C ALA A 525 -14.15 -1.03 8.81
N THR A 526 -13.38 -0.60 9.80
CA THR A 526 -13.24 0.83 10.07
C THR A 526 -12.61 1.51 8.85
N ALA A 527 -13.07 2.69 8.49
CA ALA A 527 -12.40 3.57 7.53
C ALA A 527 -11.40 4.51 8.25
N GLY A 528 -11.38 4.49 9.59
CA GLY A 528 -10.75 5.54 10.41
C GLY A 528 -11.60 6.80 10.42
N ASP A 529 -11.05 7.91 10.87
CA ASP A 529 -11.71 9.23 10.83
C ASP A 529 -11.35 9.91 9.49
N VAL A 530 -12.12 9.60 8.42
CA VAL A 530 -11.82 10.12 7.07
C VAL A 530 -12.22 11.58 6.87
N ASN A 531 -12.96 12.15 7.83
CA ASN A 531 -13.47 13.52 7.75
C ASN A 531 -12.90 14.45 8.84
N GLY A 532 -12.13 13.92 9.81
CA GLY A 532 -11.46 14.67 10.86
C GLY A 532 -12.41 15.21 11.94
N ASP A 533 -13.57 14.59 12.14
CA ASP A 533 -14.56 15.07 13.11
C ASP A 533 -14.42 14.41 14.49
N GLY A 534 -13.47 13.49 14.64
CA GLY A 534 -13.14 12.81 15.89
C GLY A 534 -13.95 11.55 16.18
N TYR A 535 -14.74 11.07 15.22
CA TYR A 535 -15.47 9.79 15.27
C TYR A 535 -14.91 8.85 14.21
N ALA A 536 -14.80 7.58 14.52
CA ALA A 536 -14.43 6.59 13.51
C ALA A 536 -15.56 6.39 12.49
N ASP A 537 -15.19 6.26 11.22
CA ASP A 537 -16.10 6.01 10.11
C ASP A 537 -16.08 4.54 9.71
N LEU A 538 -17.19 4.06 9.10
CA LEU A 538 -17.36 2.68 8.68
C LEU A 538 -17.34 2.55 7.16
N VAL A 539 -16.58 1.59 6.62
CA VAL A 539 -16.65 1.20 5.22
C VAL A 539 -17.31 -0.17 5.04
N VAL A 540 -18.14 -0.29 3.99
CA VAL A 540 -18.87 -1.52 3.62
C VAL A 540 -18.70 -1.80 2.14
N GLY A 541 -18.19 -3.00 1.79
CA GLY A 541 -18.00 -3.46 0.43
C GLY A 541 -19.18 -4.29 -0.09
N VAL A 542 -19.43 -4.19 -1.40
CA VAL A 542 -20.54 -4.81 -2.13
C VAL A 542 -20.04 -5.30 -3.49
N PRO A 543 -19.21 -6.37 -3.51
CA PRO A 543 -18.42 -6.73 -4.70
C PRO A 543 -19.25 -7.23 -5.89
N TYR A 544 -20.46 -7.70 -5.66
CA TYR A 544 -21.29 -8.26 -6.74
C TYR A 544 -22.36 -7.30 -7.28
N TYR A 545 -22.36 -6.05 -6.80
CA TYR A 545 -23.25 -4.99 -7.31
C TYR A 545 -23.07 -4.81 -8.83
N ASP A 546 -24.18 -4.61 -9.57
CA ASP A 546 -24.23 -4.30 -11.01
C ASP A 546 -23.35 -5.25 -11.86
N ALA A 547 -23.72 -6.52 -11.94
CA ALA A 547 -22.96 -7.57 -12.65
C ALA A 547 -21.52 -7.73 -12.16
N SER A 548 -21.33 -7.71 -10.84
CA SER A 548 -20.04 -7.81 -10.18
C SER A 548 -19.07 -6.67 -10.53
N ARG A 549 -19.57 -5.52 -10.96
CA ARG A 549 -18.76 -4.30 -11.05
C ARG A 549 -18.21 -3.95 -9.67
N GLY A 550 -19.04 -4.11 -8.67
CA GLY A 550 -18.74 -3.84 -7.29
C GLY A 550 -18.88 -2.38 -6.88
N LYS A 551 -19.02 -2.17 -5.58
CA LYS A 551 -19.26 -0.87 -4.97
C LYS A 551 -18.76 -0.85 -3.53
N ALA A 552 -18.37 0.31 -3.02
CA ALA A 552 -18.09 0.54 -1.61
C ALA A 552 -18.90 1.75 -1.10
N TYR A 553 -19.25 1.72 0.19
CA TYR A 553 -19.98 2.76 0.88
C TYR A 553 -19.25 3.14 2.15
N VAL A 554 -19.21 4.43 2.49
CA VAL A 554 -18.75 4.91 3.80
C VAL A 554 -19.89 5.61 4.52
N TYR A 555 -20.01 5.33 5.83
CA TYR A 555 -20.95 5.94 6.76
C TYR A 555 -20.17 6.65 7.84
N HIS A 556 -20.40 7.95 8.01
CA HIS A 556 -19.67 8.73 9.01
C HIS A 556 -20.17 8.45 10.42
N GLY A 557 -19.21 8.39 11.36
CA GLY A 557 -19.48 8.38 12.78
C GLY A 557 -20.06 9.72 13.26
N THR A 558 -20.76 9.70 14.35
CA THR A 558 -21.29 10.89 15.02
C THR A 558 -21.55 10.59 16.49
N VAL A 559 -21.73 11.60 17.33
CA VAL A 559 -22.13 11.41 18.74
C VAL A 559 -23.36 10.52 18.95
N TRP A 560 -24.09 10.15 17.91
CA TRP A 560 -25.24 9.26 17.94
C TRP A 560 -24.96 7.88 17.33
N GLY A 561 -23.72 7.62 16.95
CA GLY A 561 -23.29 6.47 16.12
C GLY A 561 -23.30 6.82 14.65
N LEU A 562 -23.31 5.80 13.78
CA LEU A 562 -23.20 5.97 12.34
C LEU A 562 -24.41 6.68 11.71
N THR A 563 -24.17 7.45 10.67
CA THR A 563 -25.22 8.05 9.85
C THR A 563 -26.17 6.99 9.27
N PRO A 564 -27.48 7.28 9.12
CA PRO A 564 -28.44 6.30 8.61
C PRO A 564 -28.35 6.10 7.08
N ALA A 565 -27.64 6.95 6.37
CA ALA A 565 -27.39 6.87 4.93
C ALA A 565 -25.89 7.03 4.70
N PHE A 566 -25.39 6.44 3.63
CA PHE A 566 -23.98 6.58 3.29
C PHE A 566 -23.63 8.04 2.94
N ASP A 567 -22.44 8.46 3.32
CA ASP A 567 -21.91 9.81 3.08
C ASP A 567 -21.02 9.81 1.83
N TRP A 568 -20.40 8.67 1.52
CA TRP A 568 -19.58 8.49 0.33
C TRP A 568 -19.81 7.12 -0.33
N THR A 569 -19.55 7.05 -1.63
CA THR A 569 -19.60 5.81 -2.41
C THR A 569 -18.72 5.88 -3.64
N ALA A 570 -18.08 4.76 -3.99
CA ALA A 570 -17.39 4.55 -5.25
C ALA A 570 -17.71 3.17 -5.82
N GLY A 571 -17.50 2.96 -7.12
CA GLY A 571 -17.74 1.69 -7.79
C GLY A 571 -16.64 1.34 -8.76
N GLY A 572 -16.55 0.05 -9.12
CA GLY A 572 -15.62 -0.46 -10.12
C GLY A 572 -15.85 0.13 -11.51
N GLU A 573 -14.86 0.01 -12.36
CA GLU A 573 -14.89 0.58 -13.71
C GLU A 573 -15.72 -0.29 -14.66
N ASN A 574 -15.55 -1.63 -14.57
CA ASN A 574 -16.17 -2.57 -15.49
C ASN A 574 -16.94 -3.68 -14.76
N ALA A 575 -17.82 -4.38 -15.47
CA ALA A 575 -18.43 -5.59 -14.94
C ALA A 575 -17.34 -6.64 -14.63
N TYR A 576 -17.55 -7.38 -13.54
CA TYR A 576 -16.65 -8.40 -13.01
C TYR A 576 -15.35 -7.89 -12.34
N ASP A 577 -15.16 -6.58 -12.18
CA ASP A 577 -14.03 -6.02 -11.42
C ASP A 577 -14.05 -6.42 -9.95
N ALA A 578 -15.25 -6.66 -9.39
CA ALA A 578 -15.48 -6.98 -7.99
C ALA A 578 -14.91 -5.92 -7.02
N PHE A 579 -15.04 -4.61 -7.37
CA PHE A 579 -14.61 -3.51 -6.53
C PHE A 579 -15.28 -3.59 -5.14
N GLY A 580 -14.50 -3.40 -4.08
CA GLY A 580 -14.98 -3.55 -2.71
C GLY A 580 -15.04 -5.01 -2.22
N TYR A 581 -14.35 -5.94 -2.90
CA TYR A 581 -14.18 -7.31 -2.40
C TYR A 581 -13.33 -7.34 -1.12
N ALA A 582 -12.25 -6.60 -1.11
CA ALA A 582 -11.44 -6.30 0.06
C ALA A 582 -11.41 -4.79 0.28
N ILE A 583 -11.55 -4.36 1.52
CA ILE A 583 -11.52 -2.97 1.95
C ILE A 583 -10.83 -2.86 3.30
N SER A 584 -10.11 -1.78 3.53
CA SER A 584 -9.50 -1.45 4.82
C SER A 584 -9.26 0.05 4.93
N THR A 585 -9.15 0.58 6.14
CA THR A 585 -8.40 1.82 6.32
C THR A 585 -7.00 1.64 5.74
N ALA A 586 -6.44 2.69 5.15
CA ALA A 586 -5.03 2.74 4.77
C ALA A 586 -4.18 3.44 5.84
N GLY A 587 -4.81 3.91 6.93
CA GLY A 587 -4.20 4.85 7.86
C GLY A 587 -4.11 6.25 7.25
N ASP A 588 -3.29 7.12 7.81
CA ASP A 588 -2.98 8.43 7.25
C ASP A 588 -1.68 8.32 6.44
N ILE A 589 -1.80 7.99 5.14
CA ILE A 589 -0.66 7.73 4.27
C ILE A 589 0.06 8.99 3.79
N ASN A 590 -0.49 10.15 4.06
CA ASN A 590 0.05 11.43 3.61
C ASN A 590 0.30 12.41 4.77
N ALA A 591 0.08 11.98 6.01
CA ALA A 591 0.22 12.73 7.26
C ALA A 591 -0.56 14.06 7.28
N ASP A 592 -1.75 14.10 6.65
CA ASP A 592 -2.61 15.28 6.64
C ASP A 592 -3.61 15.31 7.80
N GLY A 593 -3.63 14.28 8.64
CA GLY A 593 -4.47 14.14 9.82
C GLY A 593 -5.86 13.54 9.55
N PHE A 594 -6.11 13.05 8.34
CA PHE A 594 -7.32 12.32 7.95
C PHE A 594 -6.96 10.88 7.61
N ALA A 595 -7.79 9.93 8.01
CA ALA A 595 -7.60 8.56 7.61
C ALA A 595 -7.92 8.37 6.11
N ASP A 596 -7.16 7.52 5.45
CA ASP A 596 -7.32 7.17 4.03
C ASP A 596 -7.91 5.76 3.87
N LEU A 597 -8.45 5.46 2.69
CA LEU A 597 -9.15 4.20 2.41
C LEU A 597 -8.50 3.45 1.25
N ILE A 598 -8.20 2.15 1.43
CA ILE A 598 -7.78 1.25 0.36
C ILE A 598 -8.90 0.28 -0.01
N VAL A 599 -9.14 0.12 -1.32
CA VAL A 599 -10.18 -0.74 -1.89
C VAL A 599 -9.62 -1.63 -2.96
N GLY A 600 -9.85 -2.94 -2.87
CA GLY A 600 -9.45 -3.94 -3.85
C GLY A 600 -10.54 -4.27 -4.87
N ALA A 601 -10.13 -4.52 -6.12
CA ALA A 601 -10.93 -5.01 -7.23
C ALA A 601 -10.18 -6.15 -7.93
N TYR A 602 -10.16 -7.33 -7.31
CA TYR A 602 -9.33 -8.46 -7.73
C TYR A 602 -9.68 -9.00 -9.12
N GLY A 603 -10.93 -8.79 -9.58
CA GLY A 603 -11.42 -9.25 -10.88
C GLY A 603 -11.06 -8.33 -12.05
N TYR A 604 -10.52 -7.13 -11.77
CA TYR A 604 -10.16 -6.15 -12.79
C TYR A 604 -9.26 -6.77 -13.87
N ASP A 605 -9.52 -6.43 -15.15
CA ASP A 605 -8.74 -6.89 -16.31
C ASP A 605 -8.53 -8.41 -16.33
N GLY A 606 -9.62 -9.18 -16.17
CA GLY A 606 -9.58 -10.66 -16.24
C GLY A 606 -8.88 -11.33 -15.06
N GLY A 607 -8.97 -10.73 -13.88
CA GLY A 607 -8.35 -11.24 -12.66
C GLY A 607 -6.90 -10.77 -12.48
N ARG A 608 -6.44 -9.82 -13.28
CA ARG A 608 -5.17 -9.14 -13.02
C ARG A 608 -5.21 -8.44 -11.66
N GLY A 609 -6.34 -7.80 -11.36
CA GLY A 609 -6.60 -7.12 -10.11
C GLY A 609 -6.06 -5.70 -10.05
N ARG A 610 -6.74 -4.86 -9.28
CA ARG A 610 -6.37 -3.45 -9.06
C ARG A 610 -6.71 -3.02 -7.65
N ALA A 611 -5.80 -2.30 -7.01
CA ALA A 611 -6.04 -1.59 -5.77
C ALA A 611 -6.25 -0.10 -6.04
N TYR A 612 -7.11 0.54 -5.25
CA TYR A 612 -7.42 1.96 -5.31
C TYR A 612 -7.29 2.59 -3.94
N LEU A 613 -6.71 3.78 -3.88
CA LEU A 613 -6.57 4.55 -2.66
C LEU A 613 -7.35 5.85 -2.78
N PHE A 614 -8.13 6.18 -1.75
CA PHE A 614 -8.94 7.40 -1.66
C PHE A 614 -8.52 8.16 -0.42
N GLN A 615 -8.06 9.40 -0.60
CA GLN A 615 -7.63 10.24 0.51
C GLN A 615 -8.80 10.90 1.23
N GLY A 616 -8.67 10.93 2.56
CA GLY A 616 -9.53 11.66 3.47
C GLY A 616 -9.35 13.18 3.34
N SER A 617 -10.26 13.93 3.88
CA SER A 617 -10.20 15.39 3.99
C SER A 617 -11.29 15.90 4.91
N SER A 618 -11.24 17.15 5.33
CA SER A 618 -12.31 17.80 6.13
C SER A 618 -13.72 17.74 5.52
N THR A 619 -13.89 17.16 4.34
CA THR A 619 -15.18 16.93 3.66
C THR A 619 -15.44 15.45 3.41
N GLY A 620 -14.63 14.55 4.00
CA GLY A 620 -14.63 13.11 3.77
C GLY A 620 -13.77 12.71 2.57
N LEU A 621 -13.95 11.48 2.09
CA LEU A 621 -13.16 10.89 1.02
C LEU A 621 -13.34 11.58 -0.35
N GLY A 622 -12.25 11.68 -1.11
CA GLY A 622 -12.28 12.14 -2.50
C GLY A 622 -13.18 11.29 -3.39
N ALA A 623 -13.77 11.90 -4.42
CA ALA A 623 -14.65 11.20 -5.37
C ALA A 623 -13.89 10.31 -6.38
N VAL A 624 -12.58 10.52 -6.53
CA VAL A 624 -11.69 9.75 -7.42
C VAL A 624 -10.51 9.26 -6.62
N PRO A 625 -9.97 8.07 -6.94
CA PRO A 625 -8.78 7.59 -6.25
C PRO A 625 -7.59 8.50 -6.55
N THR A 626 -6.77 8.77 -5.56
CA THR A 626 -5.54 9.54 -5.69
C THR A 626 -4.37 8.69 -6.13
N TRP A 627 -4.45 7.38 -5.89
CA TRP A 627 -3.48 6.39 -6.32
C TRP A 627 -4.16 5.07 -6.69
N SER A 628 -3.54 4.31 -7.58
CA SER A 628 -3.95 2.94 -7.87
C SER A 628 -2.77 2.10 -8.35
N ALA A 629 -2.81 0.80 -8.06
CA ALA A 629 -1.83 -0.17 -8.55
C ALA A 629 -2.50 -1.35 -9.23
N LEU A 630 -1.85 -1.90 -10.24
CA LEU A 630 -2.28 -3.07 -10.99
C LEU A 630 -1.45 -4.30 -10.63
N GLY A 631 -2.06 -5.48 -10.62
CA GLY A 631 -1.34 -6.75 -10.56
C GLY A 631 -0.45 -6.98 -11.78
N GLU A 632 0.48 -7.91 -11.68
CA GLU A 632 1.46 -8.22 -12.73
C GLU A 632 0.83 -8.97 -13.91
N GLY A 633 0.07 -10.04 -13.64
CA GLY A 633 -0.51 -10.92 -14.63
C GLY A 633 -2.02 -11.10 -14.53
N ALA A 634 -2.67 -11.46 -15.64
CA ALA A 634 -4.07 -11.83 -15.62
C ALA A 634 -4.26 -13.13 -14.83
N GLY A 635 -5.19 -13.15 -13.89
CA GLY A 635 -5.45 -14.29 -13.02
C GLY A 635 -4.72 -14.26 -11.68
N ASP A 636 -3.77 -13.34 -11.45
CA ASP A 636 -3.01 -13.21 -10.19
C ASP A 636 -3.90 -12.81 -9.01
N ASN A 637 -5.06 -12.22 -9.29
CA ASN A 637 -6.01 -11.71 -8.31
C ASN A 637 -5.36 -10.72 -7.32
N PHE A 638 -4.50 -9.81 -7.82
CA PHE A 638 -3.96 -8.70 -7.03
C PHE A 638 -5.09 -7.91 -6.36
N ALA A 639 -4.87 -7.45 -5.16
CA ALA A 639 -5.86 -6.79 -4.32
C ALA A 639 -7.09 -7.67 -3.94
N ARG A 640 -6.90 -9.00 -3.90
CA ARG A 640 -7.86 -9.91 -3.28
C ARG A 640 -7.89 -9.74 -1.75
N ALA A 641 -6.77 -9.38 -1.15
CA ALA A 641 -6.65 -8.92 0.22
C ALA A 641 -5.91 -7.57 0.22
N VAL A 642 -6.38 -6.63 1.00
CA VAL A 642 -5.73 -5.33 1.23
C VAL A 642 -5.81 -4.99 2.71
N GLY A 643 -4.84 -4.24 3.23
CA GLY A 643 -4.81 -3.79 4.61
C GLY A 643 -3.88 -2.61 4.83
N ALA A 644 -4.05 -1.91 5.95
CA ALA A 644 -2.98 -1.09 6.50
C ALA A 644 -1.82 -2.01 6.91
N ALA A 645 -0.61 -1.62 6.63
CA ALA A 645 0.59 -2.26 7.16
C ALA A 645 1.08 -1.57 8.45
N GLY A 646 0.53 -0.39 8.76
CA GLY A 646 1.05 0.51 9.79
C GLY A 646 2.25 1.30 9.27
N ASP A 647 3.07 1.85 10.15
CA ASP A 647 4.33 2.54 9.80
C ASP A 647 5.49 1.55 9.95
N VAL A 648 5.70 0.71 8.91
CA VAL A 648 6.69 -0.37 8.95
C VAL A 648 8.14 0.11 8.83
N ASN A 649 8.34 1.39 8.47
CA ASN A 649 9.67 1.97 8.26
C ASN A 649 9.98 3.14 9.22
N GLY A 650 9.00 3.61 10.00
CA GLY A 650 9.15 4.68 10.98
C GLY A 650 9.30 6.06 10.37
N ASP A 651 8.77 6.28 9.16
CA ASP A 651 8.87 7.56 8.47
C ASP A 651 7.73 8.53 8.84
N GLY A 652 6.75 8.05 9.62
CA GLY A 652 5.61 8.83 10.10
C GLY A 652 4.41 8.81 9.17
N TYR A 653 4.46 8.03 8.08
CA TYR A 653 3.35 7.77 7.16
C TYR A 653 2.86 6.34 7.32
N ALA A 654 1.56 6.12 7.20
CA ALA A 654 1.06 4.75 7.20
C ALA A 654 1.36 4.05 5.86
N ASP A 655 1.74 2.79 5.94
CA ASP A 655 2.01 1.92 4.79
C ASP A 655 0.81 1.01 4.48
N VAL A 656 0.74 0.49 3.26
CA VAL A 656 -0.32 -0.44 2.83
C VAL A 656 0.25 -1.76 2.33
N ILE A 657 -0.46 -2.85 2.60
CA ILE A 657 -0.15 -4.19 2.10
C ILE A 657 -1.24 -4.67 1.15
N ILE A 658 -0.82 -5.33 0.07
CA ILE A 658 -1.71 -5.87 -0.96
C ILE A 658 -1.29 -7.30 -1.30
N GLY A 659 -2.24 -8.23 -1.23
CA GLY A 659 -2.02 -9.64 -1.58
C GLY A 659 -2.43 -9.97 -3.01
N ALA A 660 -1.66 -10.87 -3.65
CA ALA A 660 -1.92 -11.44 -4.97
C ALA A 660 -1.75 -12.97 -4.92
N PRO A 661 -2.68 -13.73 -4.30
CA PRO A 661 -2.46 -15.12 -3.91
C PRO A 661 -2.31 -16.08 -5.09
N TYR A 662 -2.69 -15.69 -6.30
CA TYR A 662 -2.55 -16.53 -7.49
C TYR A 662 -1.42 -16.04 -8.41
N ASN A 663 -0.53 -15.18 -7.91
CA ASN A 663 0.67 -14.80 -8.67
C ASN A 663 1.57 -16.01 -8.93
N ASP A 664 2.08 -16.12 -10.17
CA ASP A 664 2.86 -17.27 -10.65
C ASP A 664 4.38 -17.08 -10.49
N THR A 665 4.84 -15.98 -9.89
CA THR A 665 6.27 -15.63 -9.83
C THR A 665 7.10 -16.65 -9.06
N GLY A 666 6.59 -17.21 -7.96
CA GLY A 666 7.23 -18.30 -7.19
C GLY A 666 6.91 -19.72 -7.71
N GLY A 667 6.04 -19.86 -8.69
CA GLY A 667 5.44 -21.08 -9.19
C GLY A 667 3.94 -20.92 -9.37
N THR A 668 3.26 -21.84 -10.01
CA THR A 668 1.81 -21.72 -10.27
C THR A 668 1.05 -21.45 -8.97
N ASN A 669 0.37 -20.29 -8.85
CA ASN A 669 -0.36 -19.83 -7.68
C ASN A 669 0.49 -19.89 -6.39
N ALA A 670 1.76 -19.52 -6.45
CA ALA A 670 2.60 -19.46 -5.26
C ALA A 670 2.19 -18.29 -4.36
N GLY A 671 1.70 -17.21 -4.99
CA GLY A 671 1.32 -15.96 -4.36
C GLY A 671 2.47 -14.99 -4.18
#